data_c358c77d0e6d6270098583ad2b253b40
#
_entry.id   c358c77d0e6d6270098583ad2b253b40
#
_cell.length_a   1.000
_cell.length_b   1.000
_cell.length_c   1.000
_cell.angle_alpha   90.00
_cell.angle_beta   90.00
_cell.angle_gamma   90.00
#
_symmetry.space_group_name_H-M   'P 1'
#
loop_
_entity.id
_entity.type
_entity.pdbx_description
1 polymer ?
#
loop_
_entity_poly.entity_id
_entity_poly.type
_entity_poly.pdbx_seq_one_letter_code
_entity_poly.pdbx_strand_id
1 'polypeptide(L)'
;MARHTSPTSKSPDSTRALAADLAREVRGKVRFDAQARTIYATDASNYRQVPVGVVLPRDGDDVEAALAVCRCHDAAVLPRGGGTSLAGQAINTAVALDLSRHLNRVLEVDPERRIARVEPGVVLDALQVAARPHGLRFGPDPSTHASCTLGGMIGNNACGVHSLRSGRTSDNVEALTVWTADGHRLGLEALEGEELRRRIAAGGREGELLRELQRLGERVAPLVEERFPRIPRRVSGFNLDELRPGRFHPARALVGTEGTCVTVVEATVLLVPRPTGRALLLLAFPTLVDAASAVPAVLEAARETAGELGWETLIGLEGLDRHLIDNPHVRDHLPEALELFPEGEGCLLAELGSLGSGPGSDSEGSREAAAAGERLRLRLGDRAAGVRLLTEPREQDLAWKVREAGLGTTSRHPVLGDTAPGWEDPAVAPERLGTYVAELQGLLDRFDLPAALYGHFGDGCLHARIGFDLGTRDGVARYRAFVEEAADLLVSHGGSLSGEHGDGQARGELLPRMFGPELVEAFGEFKGIWDPEGRMNPGKVVDPRPLDADLEGARASGRDPVTAVGRSREWFYYPDDEGSFARAVGRCVGVGKCRRAAGGVMCPSFRVTHAEEHSTRGRARLLGELLDGRGPTAAPSGKPTREVRRAVKDALDLCLACKGCKSDCPVSVDMATYKAEFLARWYRFRLRPRSAYALGWIFRWARLAARLPGFANAVAGSAAGSRVLKTLAGIATDRRLPRFADETFRSWFTHRPEPTGRKLGRLVVLWPDTFTNHFQPHIARAAVKVLEAAGFEVNIPRRPLCCGRPLYDYGFLRQARQQLRRALNTLHPEIAAGVPVVGLEPSCVATFRDEMPSLLHGDPAAQDLSGQVFLLGELLEKEAPDLLQDLGPPAPDPDRALLHGHCHQKSVLGGMETDRRWLERLGYQVEEPAPGCCGMAGAFGFEAKHADLARDCGELELLTAVRAAGDEVELVADGFSCREQISQETGRDARHLAEVLAERLRGL
;
A
#
# COMPACT_ATOMS: atom_id res chain seq x y z
N MET A 1 -10.37 41.38 13.12
CA MET A 1 -9.70 41.49 11.79
C MET A 1 -8.22 41.19 11.96
N ALA A 2 -7.87 39.93 12.03
CA ALA A 2 -6.47 39.48 12.03
C ALA A 2 -5.95 39.53 10.58
N ARG A 3 -4.82 40.16 10.37
CA ARG A 3 -4.18 40.26 9.05
C ARG A 3 -3.75 38.88 8.60
N HIS A 4 -4.32 38.34 7.51
CA HIS A 4 -3.74 37.24 6.76
C HIS A 4 -2.32 37.64 6.30
N THR A 5 -1.33 37.43 7.13
CA THR A 5 0.07 37.38 6.64
C THR A 5 0.26 36.01 6.01
N SER A 6 0.01 35.93 4.70
CA SER A 6 0.57 34.84 3.90
C SER A 6 2.04 34.69 4.30
N PRO A 7 2.53 33.45 4.61
CA PRO A 7 3.95 33.25 4.89
C PRO A 7 4.71 33.81 3.69
N THR A 8 5.42 34.93 3.91
CA THR A 8 6.21 35.61 2.86
C THR A 8 7.18 34.56 2.31
N SER A 9 7.15 34.33 1.01
CA SER A 9 8.11 33.46 0.33
C SER A 9 9.50 33.94 0.75
N LYS A 10 10.19 33.12 1.59
CA LYS A 10 11.55 33.44 2.04
C LYS A 10 12.44 33.69 0.82
N SER A 11 13.32 34.66 0.89
CA SER A 11 14.26 34.90 -0.19
C SER A 11 15.11 33.63 -0.43
N PRO A 12 15.60 33.39 -1.65
CA PRO A 12 16.48 32.24 -1.92
C PRO A 12 17.70 32.20 -1.01
N ASP A 13 18.19 33.37 -0.55
CA ASP A 13 19.36 33.45 0.34
C ASP A 13 19.00 33.05 1.78
N SER A 14 17.83 33.47 2.30
CA SER A 14 17.36 33.03 3.61
C SER A 14 17.07 31.52 3.64
N THR A 15 16.55 30.95 2.56
CA THR A 15 16.32 29.50 2.44
C THR A 15 17.66 28.73 2.41
N ARG A 16 18.69 29.25 1.75
CA ARG A 16 20.02 28.62 1.76
C ARG A 16 20.67 28.66 3.14
N ALA A 17 20.55 29.79 3.87
CA ALA A 17 21.05 29.92 5.23
C ALA A 17 20.37 28.92 6.16
N LEU A 18 19.04 28.83 6.12
CA LEU A 18 18.28 27.84 6.88
C LEU A 18 18.74 26.40 6.58
N ALA A 19 18.89 26.05 5.30
CA ALA A 19 19.36 24.71 4.90
C ALA A 19 20.76 24.40 5.40
N ALA A 20 21.69 25.38 5.40
CA ALA A 20 23.06 25.21 5.85
C ALA A 20 23.13 25.04 7.37
N ASP A 21 22.34 25.81 8.14
CA ASP A 21 22.30 25.71 9.59
C ASP A 21 21.65 24.38 10.03
N LEU A 22 20.55 23.97 9.41
CA LEU A 22 19.97 22.64 9.64
C LEU A 22 20.97 21.52 9.35
N ALA A 23 21.71 21.59 8.23
CA ALA A 23 22.70 20.57 7.88
C ALA A 23 23.90 20.53 8.83
N ARG A 24 24.19 21.62 9.58
CA ARG A 24 25.26 21.68 10.59
C ARG A 24 24.80 21.09 11.92
N GLU A 25 23.59 21.40 12.36
CA GLU A 25 23.09 21.08 13.70
C GLU A 25 22.42 19.71 13.79
N VAL A 26 21.78 19.23 12.69
CA VAL A 26 21.04 17.96 12.65
C VAL A 26 21.95 16.85 12.13
N ARG A 27 22.10 15.76 12.88
CA ARG A 27 22.86 14.56 12.47
C ARG A 27 22.12 13.75 11.40
N GLY A 28 20.81 13.88 11.35
CA GLY A 28 19.93 13.28 10.35
C GLY A 28 20.10 13.90 8.97
N LYS A 29 19.29 13.45 8.03
CA LYS A 29 19.39 13.91 6.64
C LYS A 29 18.57 15.18 6.43
N VAL A 30 19.19 16.21 5.89
CA VAL A 30 18.56 17.50 5.52
C VAL A 30 18.50 17.60 3.99
N ARG A 31 17.32 17.87 3.44
CA ARG A 31 17.05 17.84 2.00
C ARG A 31 16.23 19.06 1.57
N PHE A 32 16.85 19.93 0.77
CA PHE A 32 16.20 21.09 0.16
C PHE A 32 16.17 20.99 -1.38
N ASP A 33 16.53 19.80 -1.89
CA ASP A 33 16.49 19.50 -3.32
C ASP A 33 15.06 19.37 -3.86
N ALA A 34 14.91 19.55 -5.17
CA ALA A 34 13.61 19.49 -5.84
C ALA A 34 12.93 18.11 -5.68
N GLN A 35 13.71 17.02 -5.62
CA GLN A 35 13.17 15.68 -5.46
C GLN A 35 12.44 15.52 -4.13
N ALA A 36 13.10 15.86 -3.02
CA ALA A 36 12.50 15.76 -1.71
C ALA A 36 11.28 16.67 -1.60
N ARG A 37 11.38 17.91 -2.00
CA ARG A 37 10.28 18.88 -1.95
C ARG A 37 9.06 18.44 -2.76
N THR A 38 9.26 17.82 -3.94
CA THR A 38 8.19 17.23 -4.76
C THR A 38 7.49 16.08 -4.04
N ILE A 39 8.27 15.14 -3.48
CA ILE A 39 7.73 13.93 -2.85
C ILE A 39 6.88 14.26 -1.63
N TYR A 40 7.24 15.31 -0.89
CA TYR A 40 6.54 15.73 0.33
C TYR A 40 5.48 16.82 0.08
N ALA A 41 5.22 17.19 -1.18
CA ALA A 41 4.24 18.23 -1.53
C ALA A 41 2.78 17.78 -1.43
N THR A 42 2.50 16.48 -1.37
CA THR A 42 1.15 15.90 -1.28
C THR A 42 1.06 14.85 -0.16
N ASP A 43 -0.14 14.60 0.32
CA ASP A 43 -0.53 13.45 1.14
C ASP A 43 -1.58 12.60 0.40
N ALA A 44 -2.62 12.10 1.02
CA ALA A 44 -3.71 11.39 0.35
C ALA A 44 -4.95 12.29 0.12
N SER A 45 -4.85 13.58 0.43
CA SER A 45 -5.90 14.59 0.19
C SER A 45 -5.88 15.15 -1.23
N ASN A 46 -6.81 16.05 -1.52
CA ASN A 46 -6.88 16.80 -2.78
C ASN A 46 -5.88 17.96 -2.86
N TYR A 47 -5.07 18.19 -1.84
CA TYR A 47 -4.26 19.40 -1.73
C TYR A 47 -2.79 19.15 -2.07
N ARG A 48 -2.13 20.23 -2.55
CA ARG A 48 -0.71 20.23 -2.87
C ARG A 48 -0.02 21.48 -2.33
N GLN A 49 0.89 21.31 -1.37
CA GLN A 49 1.71 22.38 -0.79
C GLN A 49 3.18 21.98 -0.76
N VAL A 50 4.03 22.71 -1.51
CA VAL A 50 5.44 22.37 -1.63
C VAL A 50 6.22 22.84 -0.39
N PRO A 51 6.84 21.93 0.39
CA PRO A 51 7.60 22.29 1.57
C PRO A 51 8.83 23.14 1.23
N VAL A 52 9.29 23.94 2.17
CA VAL A 52 10.55 24.69 2.07
C VAL A 52 11.73 23.73 2.00
N GLY A 53 11.72 22.71 2.84
CA GLY A 53 12.71 21.64 2.91
C GLY A 53 12.19 20.46 3.71
N VAL A 54 12.97 19.39 3.77
CA VAL A 54 12.67 18.16 4.51
C VAL A 54 13.83 17.80 5.41
N VAL A 55 13.54 17.48 6.66
CA VAL A 55 14.50 16.98 7.65
C VAL A 55 14.05 15.58 8.08
N LEU A 56 14.97 14.63 8.11
CA LEU A 56 14.76 13.26 8.58
C LEU A 56 15.60 13.07 9.84
N PRO A 57 15.10 13.45 11.04
CA PRO A 57 15.81 13.36 12.29
C PRO A 57 16.09 11.92 12.67
N ARG A 58 17.22 11.66 13.34
CA ARG A 58 17.59 10.31 13.80
C ARG A 58 16.96 9.95 15.14
N ASP A 59 16.75 10.95 15.97
CA ASP A 59 16.25 10.82 17.34
C ASP A 59 15.64 12.15 17.84
N GLY A 60 15.24 12.18 19.11
CA GLY A 60 14.63 13.35 19.74
C GLY A 60 15.56 14.56 19.82
N ASP A 61 16.89 14.38 19.92
CA ASP A 61 17.86 15.49 19.95
C ASP A 61 17.95 16.18 18.59
N ASP A 62 17.88 15.41 17.50
CA ASP A 62 17.81 15.97 16.14
C ASP A 62 16.50 16.74 15.91
N VAL A 63 15.39 16.31 16.54
CA VAL A 63 14.11 17.07 16.52
C VAL A 63 14.28 18.40 17.23
N GLU A 64 14.88 18.42 18.42
CA GLU A 64 15.17 19.64 19.16
C GLU A 64 16.03 20.61 18.34
N ALA A 65 17.15 20.11 17.79
CA ALA A 65 18.05 20.90 16.97
C ALA A 65 17.35 21.51 15.77
N ALA A 66 16.51 20.72 15.08
CA ALA A 66 15.74 21.21 13.95
C ALA A 66 14.73 22.30 14.33
N LEU A 67 14.01 22.13 15.46
CA LEU A 67 13.08 23.12 15.97
C LEU A 67 13.81 24.41 16.38
N ALA A 68 14.97 24.30 17.05
CA ALA A 68 15.78 25.45 17.45
C ALA A 68 16.27 26.27 16.25
N VAL A 69 16.79 25.59 15.20
CA VAL A 69 17.21 26.27 13.97
C VAL A 69 16.02 26.91 13.26
N CYS A 70 14.88 26.20 13.14
CA CYS A 70 13.67 26.76 12.52
C CYS A 70 13.19 28.01 13.28
N ARG A 71 13.24 28.00 14.61
CA ARG A 71 12.89 29.15 15.46
C ARG A 71 13.82 30.35 15.18
N CYS A 72 15.14 30.13 15.13
CA CYS A 72 16.09 31.18 14.81
C CYS A 72 15.89 31.82 13.43
N HIS A 73 15.40 31.03 12.48
CA HIS A 73 15.12 31.49 11.11
C HIS A 73 13.67 31.93 10.90
N ASP A 74 12.83 31.95 11.93
CA ASP A 74 11.38 32.19 11.81
C ASP A 74 10.75 31.30 10.73
N ALA A 75 11.07 30.02 10.74
CA ALA A 75 10.58 29.04 9.78
C ALA A 75 9.47 28.18 10.40
N ALA A 76 8.35 28.06 9.68
CA ALA A 76 7.29 27.14 10.06
C ALA A 76 7.77 25.67 9.97
N VAL A 77 7.20 24.81 10.81
CA VAL A 77 7.54 23.40 10.93
C VAL A 77 6.28 22.55 10.76
N LEU A 78 6.42 21.45 10.05
CA LEU A 78 5.38 20.42 9.89
C LEU A 78 5.93 19.09 10.42
N PRO A 79 5.53 18.62 11.62
CA PRO A 79 5.76 17.21 12.01
C PRO A 79 4.96 16.28 11.10
N ARG A 80 5.63 15.26 10.51
CA ARG A 80 5.00 14.38 9.53
C ARG A 80 5.29 12.91 9.81
N GLY A 81 4.26 12.08 9.75
CA GLY A 81 4.33 10.63 9.82
C GLY A 81 4.20 9.97 8.46
N GLY A 82 3.26 9.03 8.29
CA GLY A 82 3.03 8.24 7.08
C GLY A 82 2.58 9.03 5.84
N GLY A 83 2.05 10.24 6.01
CA GLY A 83 1.51 11.06 4.92
C GLY A 83 0.32 10.39 4.23
N THR A 84 -0.57 9.77 5.01
CA THR A 84 -1.79 9.09 4.58
C THR A 84 -3.06 9.92 4.87
N SER A 85 -2.91 11.13 5.37
CA SER A 85 -4.00 12.04 5.73
C SER A 85 -4.85 12.45 4.51
N LEU A 86 -6.16 12.56 4.71
CA LEU A 86 -7.16 12.88 3.66
C LEU A 86 -7.64 14.33 3.68
N ALA A 87 -7.33 15.08 4.75
CA ALA A 87 -7.79 16.47 4.91
C ALA A 87 -6.68 17.52 4.69
N GLY A 88 -5.48 17.12 4.25
CA GLY A 88 -4.38 18.04 3.90
C GLY A 88 -3.55 18.54 5.08
N GLN A 89 -3.66 17.93 6.27
CA GLN A 89 -2.89 18.31 7.44
C GLN A 89 -1.43 17.86 7.41
N ALA A 90 -1.10 16.84 6.60
CA ALA A 90 0.28 16.31 6.50
C ALA A 90 1.10 17.00 5.40
N ILE A 91 0.68 18.15 4.90
CA ILE A 91 1.40 18.97 3.92
C ILE A 91 1.37 20.45 4.31
N ASN A 92 2.47 21.16 4.03
CA ASN A 92 2.56 22.59 4.28
C ASN A 92 3.73 23.22 3.50
N THR A 93 3.72 24.54 3.38
CA THR A 93 4.85 25.35 2.90
C THR A 93 5.85 25.63 4.04
N ALA A 94 6.15 24.63 4.85
CA ALA A 94 6.99 24.64 6.05
C ALA A 94 8.22 23.74 5.86
N VAL A 95 9.09 23.65 6.87
CA VAL A 95 10.11 22.58 6.95
C VAL A 95 9.40 21.32 7.45
N ALA A 96 9.34 20.28 6.63
CA ALA A 96 8.74 19.01 7.01
C ALA A 96 9.74 18.17 7.83
N LEU A 97 9.36 17.78 9.04
CA LEU A 97 10.10 16.84 9.89
C LEU A 97 9.50 15.44 9.71
N ASP A 98 10.13 14.59 8.90
CA ASP A 98 9.69 13.21 8.73
C ASP A 98 10.19 12.33 9.87
N LEU A 99 9.30 12.04 10.80
CA LEU A 99 9.57 11.24 11.99
C LEU A 99 9.46 9.73 11.71
N SER A 100 8.92 9.34 10.56
CA SER A 100 8.63 7.93 10.26
C SER A 100 9.84 7.07 9.95
N ARG A 101 10.98 7.69 9.58
CA ARG A 101 12.14 6.95 9.06
C ARG A 101 13.02 6.35 10.15
N HIS A 102 13.26 7.06 11.24
CA HIS A 102 14.23 6.68 12.26
C HIS A 102 13.64 6.64 13.67
N LEU A 103 12.63 7.45 13.99
CA LEU A 103 11.93 7.41 15.27
C LEU A 103 10.77 6.39 15.21
N ASN A 104 11.09 5.13 14.98
CA ASN A 104 10.12 4.07 14.66
C ASN A 104 10.28 2.80 15.52
N ARG A 105 10.79 2.94 16.75
CA ARG A 105 10.98 1.83 17.67
C ARG A 105 9.80 1.68 18.62
N VAL A 106 9.36 0.45 18.84
CA VAL A 106 8.59 0.06 20.02
C VAL A 106 9.60 -0.05 21.16
N LEU A 107 9.51 0.86 22.12
CA LEU A 107 10.50 1.00 23.20
C LEU A 107 10.27 -0.03 24.29
N GLU A 108 8.97 -0.31 24.60
CA GLU A 108 8.57 -1.21 25.67
C GLU A 108 7.14 -1.71 25.42
N VAL A 109 6.87 -2.94 25.80
CA VAL A 109 5.51 -3.50 25.98
C VAL A 109 5.42 -4.06 27.39
N ASP A 110 4.54 -3.46 28.21
CA ASP A 110 4.25 -3.93 29.57
C ASP A 110 2.89 -4.64 29.58
N PRO A 111 2.87 -5.97 29.61
CA PRO A 111 1.64 -6.74 29.55
C PRO A 111 0.83 -6.69 30.85
N GLU A 112 1.46 -6.43 32.01
CA GLU A 112 0.77 -6.34 33.29
C GLU A 112 -0.06 -5.05 33.37
N ARG A 113 0.54 -3.93 32.98
CA ARG A 113 -0.13 -2.62 32.88
C ARG A 113 -0.94 -2.48 31.60
N ARG A 114 -0.76 -3.34 30.63
CA ARG A 114 -1.35 -3.29 29.28
C ARG A 114 -1.05 -1.96 28.59
N ILE A 115 0.21 -1.57 28.57
CA ILE A 115 0.69 -0.37 27.89
C ILE A 115 1.84 -0.69 26.95
N ALA A 116 2.04 0.19 25.99
CA ALA A 116 3.27 0.23 25.19
C ALA A 116 3.83 1.65 25.14
N ARG A 117 5.16 1.74 25.20
CA ARG A 117 5.89 2.99 24.93
C ARG A 117 6.48 2.93 23.52
N VAL A 118 6.18 3.94 22.72
CA VAL A 118 6.51 3.97 21.30
C VAL A 118 7.03 5.31 20.84
N GLU A 119 7.92 5.29 19.85
CA GLU A 119 8.30 6.47 19.10
C GLU A 119 7.21 6.83 18.06
N PRO A 120 7.07 8.11 17.65
CA PRO A 120 5.96 8.58 16.79
C PRO A 120 5.95 8.00 15.39
N GLY A 121 7.09 7.53 14.89
CA GLY A 121 7.21 6.92 13.55
C GLY A 121 6.90 5.43 13.50
N VAL A 122 6.59 4.79 14.63
CA VAL A 122 6.17 3.38 14.66
C VAL A 122 4.93 3.20 13.79
N VAL A 123 5.01 2.30 12.82
CA VAL A 123 3.85 1.89 12.03
C VAL A 123 2.95 1.01 12.90
N LEU A 124 1.63 1.18 12.79
CA LEU A 124 0.68 0.46 13.64
C LEU A 124 0.89 -1.07 13.60
N ASP A 125 1.07 -1.67 12.43
CA ASP A 125 1.32 -3.11 12.31
C ASP A 125 2.57 -3.57 13.09
N ALA A 126 3.60 -2.75 13.21
CA ALA A 126 4.79 -3.10 13.99
C ALA A 126 4.46 -3.17 15.49
N LEU A 127 3.63 -2.26 16.01
CA LEU A 127 3.13 -2.33 17.38
C LEU A 127 2.23 -3.56 17.58
N GLN A 128 1.35 -3.88 16.62
CA GLN A 128 0.48 -5.06 16.69
C GLN A 128 1.31 -6.36 16.75
N VAL A 129 2.39 -6.44 15.98
CA VAL A 129 3.33 -7.59 16.02
C VAL A 129 4.03 -7.70 17.38
N ALA A 130 4.48 -6.57 17.94
CA ALA A 130 5.15 -6.57 19.25
C ALA A 130 4.20 -6.92 20.42
N ALA A 131 2.93 -6.54 20.36
CA ALA A 131 1.93 -6.81 21.40
C ALA A 131 1.33 -8.23 21.31
N ARG A 132 1.31 -8.83 20.11
CA ARG A 132 0.69 -10.16 19.86
C ARG A 132 1.17 -11.29 20.76
N PRO A 133 2.49 -11.46 21.07
CA PRO A 133 2.95 -12.53 21.98
C PRO A 133 2.35 -12.46 23.39
N HIS A 134 1.85 -11.29 23.78
CA HIS A 134 1.22 -11.06 25.07
C HIS A 134 -0.32 -11.16 25.03
N GLY A 135 -0.90 -11.58 23.90
CA GLY A 135 -2.36 -11.61 23.72
C GLY A 135 -3.01 -10.22 23.67
N LEU A 136 -2.21 -9.18 23.37
CA LEU A 136 -2.63 -7.78 23.35
C LEU A 136 -2.58 -7.18 21.96
N ARG A 137 -3.27 -6.05 21.77
CA ARG A 137 -3.25 -5.20 20.59
C ARG A 137 -3.50 -3.73 20.96
N PHE A 138 -3.03 -2.80 20.13
CA PHE A 138 -3.53 -1.42 20.16
C PHE A 138 -4.92 -1.39 19.53
N GLY A 139 -5.86 -0.74 20.21
CA GLY A 139 -7.29 -0.83 19.86
C GLY A 139 -7.66 -0.14 18.55
N PRO A 140 -7.36 1.17 18.35
CA PRO A 140 -7.62 1.90 17.11
C PRO A 140 -6.86 1.30 15.93
N ASP A 141 -7.57 1.03 14.80
CA ASP A 141 -7.01 0.34 13.64
C ASP A 141 -7.56 0.84 12.30
N PRO A 142 -7.16 2.05 11.88
CA PRO A 142 -7.58 2.62 10.61
C PRO A 142 -7.15 1.74 9.44
N SER A 143 -7.87 1.81 8.31
CA SER A 143 -7.59 1.05 7.07
C SER A 143 -6.18 1.25 6.53
N THR A 144 -5.47 2.27 6.99
CA THR A 144 -4.07 2.54 6.66
C THR A 144 -3.07 1.91 7.64
N HIS A 145 -3.48 0.98 8.51
CA HIS A 145 -2.69 0.36 9.58
C HIS A 145 -1.27 -0.08 9.14
N ALA A 146 -1.14 -0.59 7.91
CA ALA A 146 0.14 -1.05 7.36
C ALA A 146 1.13 0.10 6.99
N SER A 147 0.71 1.37 7.07
CA SER A 147 1.51 2.52 6.63
C SER A 147 1.33 3.79 7.47
N CYS A 148 0.27 3.91 8.26
CA CYS A 148 0.10 4.99 9.22
C CYS A 148 1.09 4.84 10.38
N THR A 149 1.43 5.94 11.03
CA THR A 149 2.33 5.95 12.19
C THR A 149 1.59 6.37 13.45
N LEU A 150 2.03 5.92 14.62
CA LEU A 150 1.40 6.25 15.90
C LEU A 150 1.33 7.79 16.11
N GLY A 151 2.40 8.52 15.76
CA GLY A 151 2.40 9.99 15.80
C GLY A 151 1.39 10.62 14.83
N GLY A 152 1.16 10.00 13.66
CA GLY A 152 0.10 10.42 12.72
C GLY A 152 -1.30 10.13 13.27
N MET A 153 -1.50 8.97 13.89
CA MET A 153 -2.76 8.60 14.54
C MET A 153 -3.09 9.54 15.72
N ILE A 154 -2.06 9.89 16.52
CA ILE A 154 -2.19 10.88 17.61
C ILE A 154 -2.53 12.26 17.02
N GLY A 155 -1.85 12.66 15.93
CA GLY A 155 -2.13 13.95 15.28
C GLY A 155 -3.57 14.06 14.76
N ASN A 156 -4.12 12.99 14.18
CA ASN A 156 -5.46 13.01 13.60
C ASN A 156 -6.57 12.55 14.57
N ASN A 157 -6.24 11.99 15.73
CA ASN A 157 -7.19 11.27 16.60
C ASN A 157 -7.88 10.11 15.85
N ALA A 158 -7.10 9.32 15.08
CA ALA A 158 -7.61 8.25 14.25
C ALA A 158 -8.36 7.18 15.05
N CYS A 159 -9.30 6.49 14.41
CA CYS A 159 -10.16 5.49 15.03
C CYS A 159 -10.01 4.11 14.36
N GLY A 160 -10.70 3.87 13.25
CA GLY A 160 -10.71 2.61 12.52
C GLY A 160 -11.93 1.73 12.79
N VAL A 161 -11.89 0.52 12.28
CA VAL A 161 -13.02 -0.42 12.23
C VAL A 161 -13.50 -0.85 13.63
N HIS A 162 -12.57 -1.04 14.58
CA HIS A 162 -12.88 -1.54 15.92
C HIS A 162 -13.09 -0.45 16.98
N SER A 163 -13.31 0.81 16.54
CA SER A 163 -13.59 1.91 17.48
C SER A 163 -14.90 1.74 18.23
N LEU A 164 -15.87 1.00 17.71
CA LEU A 164 -17.09 0.64 18.40
C LEU A 164 -16.78 0.08 19.81
N ARG A 165 -15.68 -0.64 19.93
CA ARG A 165 -15.20 -1.21 21.18
C ARG A 165 -14.03 -0.46 21.80
N SER A 166 -13.09 -0.03 20.96
CA SER A 166 -11.79 0.48 21.41
C SER A 166 -11.73 2.02 21.47
N GLY A 167 -12.76 2.72 21.00
CA GLY A 167 -12.79 4.18 20.95
C GLY A 167 -11.79 4.78 19.98
N ARG A 168 -11.46 6.03 20.22
CA ARG A 168 -10.53 6.85 19.42
C ARG A 168 -9.10 6.71 19.93
N THR A 169 -8.13 7.23 19.20
CA THR A 169 -6.74 7.29 19.68
C THR A 169 -6.62 8.06 21.00
N SER A 170 -7.36 9.15 21.18
CA SER A 170 -7.37 9.91 22.44
C SER A 170 -7.77 9.07 23.66
N ASP A 171 -8.71 8.16 23.48
CA ASP A 171 -9.17 7.29 24.56
C ASP A 171 -8.10 6.24 24.96
N ASN A 172 -7.13 6.01 24.08
CA ASN A 172 -6.04 5.01 24.24
C ASN A 172 -4.65 5.63 24.46
N VAL A 173 -4.54 6.96 24.67
CA VAL A 173 -3.29 7.64 25.05
C VAL A 173 -3.27 7.84 26.55
N GLU A 174 -2.20 7.38 27.22
CA GLU A 174 -1.94 7.59 28.65
C GLU A 174 -1.00 8.77 28.88
N ALA A 175 0.09 8.84 28.13
CA ALA A 175 1.08 9.92 28.27
C ALA A 175 1.73 10.26 26.93
N LEU A 176 2.22 11.50 26.81
CA LEU A 176 3.01 11.98 25.68
C LEU A 176 4.28 12.68 26.16
N THR A 177 5.39 12.45 25.48
CA THR A 177 6.57 13.30 25.56
C THR A 177 6.62 14.15 24.29
N VAL A 178 6.66 15.48 24.49
CA VAL A 178 6.56 16.45 23.39
C VAL A 178 7.65 17.50 23.45
N TRP A 179 7.97 18.07 22.27
CA TRP A 179 8.70 19.34 22.16
C TRP A 179 7.71 20.46 21.80
N THR A 180 7.72 21.53 22.56
CA THR A 180 6.97 22.76 22.26
C THR A 180 7.69 23.61 21.22
N ALA A 181 6.99 24.54 20.58
CA ALA A 181 7.56 25.44 19.56
C ALA A 181 8.67 26.34 20.12
N ASP A 182 8.61 26.67 21.39
CA ASP A 182 9.58 27.50 22.12
C ASP A 182 10.77 26.68 22.70
N GLY A 183 10.81 25.33 22.47
CA GLY A 183 11.97 24.50 22.74
C GLY A 183 12.00 23.85 24.12
N HIS A 184 10.85 23.59 24.72
CA HIS A 184 10.77 22.86 25.99
C HIS A 184 10.31 21.41 25.75
N ARG A 185 10.99 20.47 26.39
CA ARG A 185 10.60 19.08 26.42
C ARG A 185 9.72 18.82 27.64
N LEU A 186 8.52 18.30 27.41
CA LEU A 186 7.51 18.09 28.46
C LEU A 186 7.00 16.65 28.43
N GLY A 187 6.83 16.05 29.60
CA GLY A 187 6.08 14.82 29.83
C GLY A 187 4.67 15.14 30.31
N LEU A 188 3.68 14.73 29.56
CA LEU A 188 2.26 15.07 29.78
C LEU A 188 1.45 13.81 30.04
N GLU A 189 0.60 13.85 31.05
CA GLU A 189 -0.28 12.76 31.49
C GLU A 189 -1.51 13.33 32.18
N ALA A 190 -2.39 12.47 32.68
CA ALA A 190 -3.50 12.93 33.52
C ALA A 190 -2.97 13.54 34.83
N LEU A 191 -3.50 14.71 35.23
CA LEU A 191 -3.11 15.41 36.44
C LEU A 191 -4.37 15.82 37.22
N GLU A 192 -4.42 15.44 38.48
CA GLU A 192 -5.58 15.75 39.32
C GLU A 192 -5.18 16.34 40.68
N GLY A 193 -6.07 17.14 41.24
CA GLY A 193 -6.05 17.58 42.64
C GLY A 193 -4.74 18.23 43.10
N GLU A 194 -4.04 17.55 44.00
CA GLU A 194 -2.82 18.09 44.62
C GLU A 194 -1.61 18.03 43.68
N GLU A 195 -1.54 17.03 42.82
CA GLU A 195 -0.44 16.90 41.85
C GLU A 195 -0.44 18.03 40.85
N LEU A 196 -1.60 18.37 40.27
CA LEU A 196 -1.74 19.51 39.35
C LEU A 196 -1.31 20.81 40.05
N ARG A 197 -1.81 21.04 41.28
CA ARG A 197 -1.42 22.23 42.07
C ARG A 197 0.07 22.28 42.33
N ARG A 198 0.71 21.14 42.63
CA ARG A 198 2.13 21.02 42.87
C ARG A 198 2.94 21.40 41.62
N ARG A 199 2.62 20.82 40.46
CA ARG A 199 3.32 21.14 39.19
C ARG A 199 3.10 22.62 38.81
N ILE A 200 1.92 23.17 38.95
CA ILE A 200 1.67 24.61 38.72
C ILE A 200 2.49 25.47 39.65
N ALA A 201 2.60 25.12 40.94
CA ALA A 201 3.35 25.87 41.95
C ALA A 201 4.86 25.76 41.74
N ALA A 202 5.36 24.68 41.14
CA ALA A 202 6.76 24.51 40.80
C ALA A 202 7.25 25.57 39.80
N GLY A 203 6.34 26.20 39.06
CA GLY A 203 6.64 27.29 38.13
C GLY A 203 7.37 26.87 36.87
N GLY A 204 8.12 27.79 36.28
CA GLY A 204 8.74 27.57 34.98
C GLY A 204 7.72 27.42 33.84
N ARG A 205 8.15 27.05 32.67
CA ARG A 205 7.29 26.94 31.47
C ARG A 205 6.19 25.90 31.63
N GLU A 206 6.48 24.74 32.26
CA GLU A 206 5.48 23.72 32.53
C GLU A 206 4.37 24.22 33.44
N GLY A 207 4.72 24.85 34.56
CA GLY A 207 3.74 25.40 35.48
C GLY A 207 2.88 26.52 34.88
N GLU A 208 3.47 27.34 34.00
CA GLU A 208 2.73 28.37 33.24
C GLU A 208 1.71 27.73 32.29
N LEU A 209 2.15 26.78 31.45
CA LEU A 209 1.30 26.05 30.51
C LEU A 209 0.14 25.36 31.22
N LEU A 210 0.41 24.61 32.29
CA LEU A 210 -0.61 23.90 33.04
C LEU A 210 -1.64 24.87 33.65
N ARG A 211 -1.21 26.01 34.14
CA ARG A 211 -2.11 27.05 34.68
C ARG A 211 -2.98 27.68 33.60
N GLU A 212 -2.44 27.97 32.44
CA GLU A 212 -3.18 28.52 31.30
C GLU A 212 -4.19 27.51 30.77
N LEU A 213 -3.80 26.23 30.60
CA LEU A 213 -4.70 25.16 30.20
C LEU A 213 -5.83 24.93 31.19
N GLN A 214 -5.55 25.00 32.51
CA GLN A 214 -6.58 24.87 33.54
C GLN A 214 -7.58 26.02 33.43
N ARG A 215 -7.12 27.25 33.33
CA ARG A 215 -8.00 28.44 33.19
C ARG A 215 -8.86 28.37 31.92
N LEU A 216 -8.27 27.95 30.80
CA LEU A 216 -8.98 27.76 29.56
C LEU A 216 -10.08 26.70 29.75
N GLY A 217 -9.73 25.52 30.28
CA GLY A 217 -10.65 24.39 30.51
C GLY A 217 -11.82 24.77 31.42
N GLU A 218 -11.55 25.47 32.53
CA GLU A 218 -12.60 25.98 33.46
C GLU A 218 -13.52 26.96 32.76
N ARG A 219 -13.01 27.90 31.99
CA ARG A 219 -13.78 28.92 31.27
C ARG A 219 -14.66 28.34 30.16
N VAL A 220 -14.16 27.37 29.38
CA VAL A 220 -14.88 26.85 28.21
C VAL A 220 -15.79 25.66 28.54
N ALA A 221 -15.70 25.08 29.75
CA ALA A 221 -16.47 23.89 30.13
C ALA A 221 -17.98 24.01 29.85
N PRO A 222 -18.68 25.13 30.13
CA PRO A 222 -20.10 25.25 29.79
C PRO A 222 -20.38 25.21 28.29
N LEU A 223 -19.54 25.85 27.47
CA LEU A 223 -19.69 25.86 26.01
C LEU A 223 -19.39 24.46 25.41
N VAL A 224 -18.41 23.75 25.94
CA VAL A 224 -18.09 22.39 25.55
C VAL A 224 -19.26 21.44 25.87
N GLU A 225 -19.87 21.57 27.07
CA GLU A 225 -21.04 20.76 27.45
C GLU A 225 -22.26 21.03 26.56
N GLU A 226 -22.44 22.27 26.14
CA GLU A 226 -23.56 22.71 25.28
C GLU A 226 -23.38 22.32 23.82
N ARG A 227 -22.17 22.50 23.23
CA ARG A 227 -21.98 22.51 21.77
C ARG A 227 -21.18 21.32 21.21
N PHE A 228 -20.49 20.56 22.06
CA PHE A 228 -19.78 19.36 21.54
C PHE A 228 -20.80 18.27 21.23
N PRO A 229 -20.80 17.70 20.00
CA PRO A 229 -21.63 16.55 19.66
C PRO A 229 -21.44 15.38 20.61
N ARG A 230 -22.54 14.84 21.10
CA ARG A 230 -22.55 13.65 21.97
C ARG A 230 -22.70 12.39 21.13
N ILE A 231 -21.71 12.12 20.32
CA ILE A 231 -21.65 10.98 19.40
C ILE A 231 -20.35 10.19 19.64
N PRO A 232 -20.29 8.90 19.24
CA PRO A 232 -19.10 8.07 19.43
C PRO A 232 -17.85 8.66 18.79
N ARG A 233 -17.98 9.14 17.53
CA ARG A 233 -16.87 9.66 16.72
C ARG A 233 -16.92 11.16 16.53
N ARG A 234 -16.58 11.91 17.56
CA ARG A 234 -16.28 13.35 17.44
C ARG A 234 -14.76 13.54 17.38
N VAL A 235 -14.22 13.91 16.25
CA VAL A 235 -12.79 14.15 16.03
C VAL A 235 -12.51 15.61 15.63
N SER A 236 -13.48 16.33 15.03
CA SER A 236 -13.35 17.74 14.70
C SER A 236 -13.04 18.62 15.90
N GLY A 237 -12.22 19.63 15.68
CA GLY A 237 -11.75 20.59 16.70
C GLY A 237 -10.74 19.98 17.64
N PHE A 238 -10.34 20.75 18.67
CA PHE A 238 -9.45 20.25 19.71
C PHE A 238 -10.22 19.62 20.88
N ASN A 239 -9.63 18.68 21.59
CA ASN A 239 -10.24 17.94 22.71
C ASN A 239 -10.24 18.80 24.00
N LEU A 240 -10.87 19.98 23.98
CA LEU A 240 -10.98 20.86 25.15
C LEU A 240 -11.80 20.23 26.29
N ASP A 241 -12.62 19.22 25.98
CA ASP A 241 -13.34 18.40 26.96
C ASP A 241 -12.42 17.60 27.89
N GLU A 242 -11.15 17.38 27.50
CA GLU A 242 -10.13 16.73 28.35
C GLU A 242 -9.48 17.70 29.37
N LEU A 243 -9.81 18.99 29.33
CA LEU A 243 -9.29 20.01 30.25
C LEU A 243 -10.35 20.48 31.28
N ARG A 244 -11.54 19.89 31.29
CA ARG A 244 -12.62 20.26 32.21
C ARG A 244 -12.29 19.94 33.66
N PRO A 245 -12.88 20.65 34.63
CA PRO A 245 -12.80 20.30 36.04
C PRO A 245 -13.16 18.80 36.29
N GLY A 246 -12.28 18.08 36.99
CA GLY A 246 -12.45 16.64 37.24
C GLY A 246 -12.01 15.72 36.10
N ARG A 247 -11.54 16.29 34.98
CA ARG A 247 -10.98 15.54 33.85
C ARG A 247 -9.87 16.34 33.18
N PHE A 248 -8.74 16.51 33.86
CA PHE A 248 -7.63 17.30 33.34
C PHE A 248 -6.52 16.40 32.81
N HIS A 249 -6.51 16.23 31.48
CA HIS A 249 -5.59 15.33 30.80
C HIS A 249 -4.88 16.03 29.59
N PRO A 250 -3.82 16.81 29.82
CA PRO A 250 -3.15 17.57 28.75
C PRO A 250 -2.66 16.74 27.57
N ALA A 251 -2.21 15.46 27.81
CA ALA A 251 -1.80 14.60 26.73
C ALA A 251 -2.98 14.27 25.79
N ARG A 252 -4.17 13.94 26.33
CA ARG A 252 -5.36 13.66 25.50
C ARG A 252 -5.91 14.90 24.82
N ALA A 253 -5.76 16.07 25.46
CA ALA A 253 -6.14 17.35 24.85
C ALA A 253 -5.31 17.67 23.59
N LEU A 254 -4.06 17.17 23.51
CA LEU A 254 -3.17 17.33 22.36
C LEU A 254 -3.43 16.31 21.24
N VAL A 255 -4.16 15.22 21.50
CA VAL A 255 -4.55 14.27 20.45
C VAL A 255 -5.57 14.94 19.53
N GLY A 256 -5.38 14.86 18.22
CA GLY A 256 -6.23 15.52 17.23
C GLY A 256 -5.79 16.96 16.87
N THR A 257 -4.64 17.43 17.39
CA THR A 257 -4.15 18.78 17.08
C THR A 257 -3.38 18.89 15.76
N GLU A 258 -3.24 17.80 15.01
CA GLU A 258 -2.68 17.75 13.65
C GLU A 258 -1.26 18.37 13.54
N GLY A 259 -0.48 18.27 14.63
CA GLY A 259 0.86 18.85 14.70
C GLY A 259 0.88 20.39 14.73
N THR A 260 -0.26 21.02 14.99
CA THR A 260 -0.37 22.49 15.06
C THR A 260 0.08 23.08 16.41
N CYS A 261 0.26 22.24 17.44
CA CYS A 261 0.61 22.67 18.79
C CYS A 261 2.03 22.25 19.19
N VAL A 262 2.37 20.98 19.00
CA VAL A 262 3.63 20.38 19.49
C VAL A 262 4.21 19.36 18.50
N THR A 263 5.45 18.93 18.72
CA THR A 263 6.04 17.75 18.07
C THR A 263 6.13 16.61 19.09
N VAL A 264 5.36 15.53 18.86
CA VAL A 264 5.40 14.32 19.68
C VAL A 264 6.69 13.54 19.37
N VAL A 265 7.42 13.11 20.40
CA VAL A 265 8.65 12.29 20.27
C VAL A 265 8.54 10.93 20.95
N GLU A 266 7.63 10.77 21.91
CA GLU A 266 7.31 9.49 22.55
C GLU A 266 5.85 9.48 22.99
N ALA A 267 5.20 8.33 22.92
CA ALA A 267 3.84 8.13 23.44
C ALA A 267 3.76 6.85 24.28
N THR A 268 3.01 6.90 25.39
CA THR A 268 2.53 5.73 26.13
C THR A 268 1.08 5.50 25.76
N VAL A 269 0.81 4.33 25.21
CA VAL A 269 -0.53 3.95 24.71
C VAL A 269 -1.06 2.72 25.43
N LEU A 270 -2.37 2.69 25.64
CA LEU A 270 -3.07 1.54 26.25
C LEU A 270 -3.23 0.42 25.22
N LEU A 271 -3.08 -0.81 25.68
CA LEU A 271 -3.31 -2.01 24.88
C LEU A 271 -4.57 -2.72 25.38
N VAL A 272 -5.32 -3.29 24.47
CA VAL A 272 -6.54 -4.06 24.76
C VAL A 272 -6.33 -5.55 24.47
N PRO A 273 -7.06 -6.46 25.12
CA PRO A 273 -7.00 -7.89 24.80
C PRO A 273 -7.38 -8.15 23.34
N ARG A 274 -6.60 -9.03 22.69
CA ARG A 274 -6.89 -9.48 21.34
C ARG A 274 -8.01 -10.52 21.38
N PRO A 275 -9.00 -10.47 20.44
CA PRO A 275 -9.96 -11.56 20.29
C PRO A 275 -9.27 -12.89 20.00
N THR A 276 -9.66 -13.95 20.70
CA THR A 276 -9.16 -15.32 20.50
C THR A 276 -9.84 -16.03 19.32
N GLY A 277 -11.01 -15.55 18.90
CA GLY A 277 -11.71 -16.02 17.71
C GLY A 277 -12.62 -14.96 17.14
N ARG A 278 -12.94 -15.08 15.85
CA ARG A 278 -13.79 -14.14 15.12
C ARG A 278 -14.82 -14.90 14.28
N ALA A 279 -15.97 -14.23 14.04
CA ALA A 279 -16.96 -14.59 13.03
C ALA A 279 -17.46 -13.32 12.36
N LEU A 280 -17.88 -13.39 11.11
CA LEU A 280 -18.37 -12.24 10.34
C LEU A 280 -19.78 -12.52 9.83
N LEU A 281 -20.76 -11.72 10.25
CA LEU A 281 -22.12 -11.80 9.77
C LEU A 281 -22.37 -10.72 8.71
N LEU A 282 -22.66 -11.15 7.48
CA LEU A 282 -23.03 -10.30 6.35
C LEU A 282 -24.55 -10.18 6.30
N LEU A 283 -25.05 -8.94 6.22
CA LEU A 283 -26.48 -8.61 6.15
C LEU A 283 -26.72 -7.73 4.93
N ALA A 284 -27.49 -8.20 3.97
CA ALA A 284 -27.84 -7.44 2.76
C ALA A 284 -29.22 -6.77 2.89
N PHE A 285 -29.33 -5.58 2.30
CA PHE A 285 -30.54 -4.75 2.31
C PHE A 285 -30.87 -4.25 0.90
N PRO A 286 -32.15 -3.92 0.63
CA PRO A 286 -32.55 -3.40 -0.68
C PRO A 286 -31.81 -2.12 -1.09
N THR A 287 -31.55 -1.22 -0.13
CA THR A 287 -30.80 0.02 -0.34
C THR A 287 -29.79 0.26 0.76
N LEU A 288 -28.82 1.16 0.53
CA LEU A 288 -27.87 1.59 1.56
C LEU A 288 -28.59 2.33 2.71
N VAL A 289 -29.66 3.06 2.39
CA VAL A 289 -30.50 3.76 3.40
C VAL A 289 -31.17 2.75 4.34
N ASP A 290 -31.66 1.63 3.80
CA ASP A 290 -32.22 0.55 4.61
C ASP A 290 -31.16 -0.08 5.52
N ALA A 291 -29.96 -0.33 4.98
CA ALA A 291 -28.83 -0.82 5.76
C ALA A 291 -28.47 0.15 6.91
N ALA A 292 -28.34 1.44 6.62
CA ALA A 292 -28.04 2.46 7.61
C ALA A 292 -29.16 2.59 8.67
N SER A 293 -30.42 2.48 8.25
CA SER A 293 -31.59 2.51 9.16
C SER A 293 -31.69 1.29 10.07
N ALA A 294 -31.10 0.15 9.66
CA ALA A 294 -31.09 -1.07 10.45
C ALA A 294 -30.02 -1.07 11.57
N VAL A 295 -29.05 -0.16 11.52
CA VAL A 295 -27.91 -0.10 12.46
C VAL A 295 -28.35 -0.09 13.94
N PRO A 296 -29.30 0.77 14.38
CA PRO A 296 -29.72 0.77 15.78
C PRO A 296 -30.27 -0.58 16.25
N ALA A 297 -31.04 -1.25 15.38
CA ALA A 297 -31.58 -2.58 15.70
C ALA A 297 -30.50 -3.67 15.76
N VAL A 298 -29.47 -3.60 14.93
CA VAL A 298 -28.31 -4.52 14.99
C VAL A 298 -27.53 -4.30 16.28
N LEU A 299 -27.27 -3.05 16.66
CA LEU A 299 -26.58 -2.70 17.90
C LEU A 299 -27.35 -3.15 19.15
N GLU A 300 -28.69 -3.01 19.15
CA GLU A 300 -29.55 -3.49 20.23
C GLU A 300 -29.52 -5.02 20.36
N ALA A 301 -29.74 -5.73 19.25
CA ALA A 301 -29.68 -7.18 19.21
C ALA A 301 -28.30 -7.71 19.64
N ALA A 302 -27.23 -7.01 19.32
CA ALA A 302 -25.87 -7.35 19.76
C ALA A 302 -25.69 -7.15 21.27
N ARG A 303 -26.20 -6.04 21.85
CA ARG A 303 -26.18 -5.79 23.30
C ARG A 303 -26.99 -6.86 24.07
N GLU A 304 -28.16 -7.26 23.59
CA GLU A 304 -28.96 -8.32 24.19
C GLU A 304 -28.20 -9.67 24.12
N THR A 305 -27.57 -9.98 23.00
CA THR A 305 -26.73 -11.15 22.79
C THR A 305 -25.55 -11.17 23.79
N ALA A 306 -24.87 -10.02 23.94
CA ALA A 306 -23.80 -9.85 24.91
C ALA A 306 -24.27 -10.05 26.35
N GLY A 307 -25.47 -9.55 26.72
CA GLY A 307 -26.08 -9.71 28.02
C GLY A 307 -26.36 -11.18 28.37
N GLU A 308 -26.79 -11.98 27.41
CA GLU A 308 -27.00 -13.43 27.60
C GLU A 308 -25.69 -14.21 27.73
N LEU A 309 -24.67 -13.83 26.97
CA LEU A 309 -23.38 -14.52 26.94
C LEU A 309 -22.45 -14.08 28.07
N GLY A 310 -22.69 -12.90 28.66
CA GLY A 310 -21.88 -12.34 29.74
C GLY A 310 -20.57 -11.66 29.23
N TRP A 311 -20.46 -11.41 27.96
CA TRP A 311 -19.30 -10.71 27.34
C TRP A 311 -19.71 -9.91 26.09
N GLU A 312 -18.97 -8.86 25.76
CA GLU A 312 -19.19 -8.06 24.55
C GLU A 312 -18.85 -8.88 23.31
N THR A 313 -19.84 -9.02 22.41
CA THR A 313 -19.73 -9.89 21.25
C THR A 313 -19.39 -9.12 19.95
N LEU A 314 -20.03 -7.97 19.73
CA LEU A 314 -19.85 -7.16 18.53
C LEU A 314 -18.63 -6.27 18.67
N ILE A 315 -17.65 -6.43 17.78
CA ILE A 315 -16.39 -5.67 17.82
C ILE A 315 -16.25 -4.67 16.68
N GLY A 316 -17.06 -4.80 15.61
CA GLY A 316 -17.11 -3.87 14.49
C GLY A 316 -18.42 -3.99 13.71
N LEU A 317 -18.91 -2.88 13.15
CA LEU A 317 -20.11 -2.88 12.30
C LEU A 317 -19.89 -1.88 11.15
N GLU A 318 -19.64 -2.43 9.96
CA GLU A 318 -19.30 -1.67 8.74
C GLU A 318 -20.44 -1.66 7.74
N GLY A 319 -20.62 -0.56 7.02
CA GLY A 319 -21.56 -0.44 5.92
C GLY A 319 -20.85 -0.29 4.57
N LEU A 320 -21.42 -0.93 3.53
CA LEU A 320 -20.90 -0.89 2.16
C LEU A 320 -22.04 -0.73 1.16
N ASP A 321 -21.85 0.12 0.15
CA ASP A 321 -22.70 0.10 -1.04
C ASP A 321 -22.23 -0.95 -2.07
N ARG A 322 -23.08 -1.24 -3.04
CA ARG A 322 -22.80 -2.22 -4.10
C ARG A 322 -21.65 -1.79 -5.01
N HIS A 323 -21.43 -0.49 -5.21
CA HIS A 323 -20.32 0.03 -6.01
C HIS A 323 -18.94 -0.38 -5.46
N LEU A 324 -18.83 -0.54 -4.14
CA LEU A 324 -17.62 -1.02 -3.50
C LEU A 324 -17.39 -2.50 -3.76
N ILE A 325 -18.45 -3.32 -3.69
CA ILE A 325 -18.38 -4.76 -3.84
C ILE A 325 -18.12 -5.13 -5.31
N ASP A 326 -18.86 -4.57 -6.26
CA ASP A 326 -18.78 -4.88 -7.69
C ASP A 326 -17.67 -4.12 -8.45
N ASN A 327 -16.66 -3.67 -7.74
CA ASN A 327 -15.54 -2.93 -8.31
C ASN A 327 -14.66 -3.83 -9.20
N PRO A 328 -14.11 -3.34 -10.33
CA PRO A 328 -13.21 -4.10 -11.21
C PRO A 328 -12.01 -4.70 -10.51
N HIS A 329 -11.40 -3.99 -9.57
CA HIS A 329 -10.27 -4.54 -8.80
C HIS A 329 -10.67 -5.78 -7.99
N VAL A 330 -11.84 -5.76 -7.36
CA VAL A 330 -12.38 -6.93 -6.64
C VAL A 330 -12.64 -8.07 -7.62
N ARG A 331 -13.29 -7.77 -8.75
CA ARG A 331 -13.62 -8.78 -9.79
C ARG A 331 -12.37 -9.44 -10.37
N ASP A 332 -11.32 -8.65 -10.63
CA ASP A 332 -10.11 -9.13 -11.29
C ASP A 332 -9.11 -9.81 -10.34
N HIS A 333 -9.11 -9.44 -9.05
CA HIS A 333 -8.10 -9.91 -8.09
C HIS A 333 -8.67 -10.70 -6.91
N LEU A 334 -9.97 -10.58 -6.65
CA LEU A 334 -10.67 -11.23 -5.53
C LEU A 334 -12.03 -11.80 -5.97
N PRO A 335 -12.12 -12.53 -7.10
CA PRO A 335 -13.42 -13.00 -7.62
C PRO A 335 -14.19 -13.88 -6.63
N GLU A 336 -13.49 -14.71 -5.84
CA GLU A 336 -14.08 -15.55 -4.79
C GLU A 336 -14.79 -14.73 -3.70
N ALA A 337 -14.37 -13.49 -3.48
CA ALA A 337 -15.00 -12.62 -2.49
C ALA A 337 -16.42 -12.19 -2.89
N LEU A 338 -16.70 -12.07 -4.20
CA LEU A 338 -18.03 -11.66 -4.69
C LEU A 338 -19.12 -12.68 -4.32
N GLU A 339 -18.77 -13.97 -4.30
CA GLU A 339 -19.69 -15.06 -3.96
C GLU A 339 -20.06 -15.09 -2.47
N LEU A 340 -19.30 -14.36 -1.63
CA LEU A 340 -19.56 -14.30 -0.20
C LEU A 340 -20.70 -13.33 0.15
N PHE A 341 -20.87 -12.25 -0.64
CA PHE A 341 -21.83 -11.21 -0.34
C PHE A 341 -23.25 -11.59 -0.82
N PRO A 342 -24.27 -11.55 0.08
CA PRO A 342 -25.66 -11.72 -0.33
C PRO A 342 -26.11 -10.62 -1.30
N GLU A 343 -27.20 -10.87 -2.05
CA GLU A 343 -27.78 -9.90 -2.98
C GLU A 343 -28.39 -8.72 -2.26
N GLY A 344 -28.08 -7.49 -2.70
CA GLY A 344 -28.61 -6.23 -2.16
C GLY A 344 -27.72 -5.05 -2.56
N GLU A 345 -28.29 -3.82 -2.55
CA GLU A 345 -27.55 -2.59 -2.86
C GLU A 345 -26.81 -2.04 -1.64
N GLY A 346 -27.22 -2.38 -0.42
CA GLY A 346 -26.54 -2.07 0.84
C GLY A 346 -26.18 -3.31 1.60
N CYS A 347 -24.99 -3.35 2.22
CA CYS A 347 -24.53 -4.46 3.03
C CYS A 347 -23.98 -3.97 4.36
N LEU A 348 -24.30 -4.67 5.46
CA LEU A 348 -23.63 -4.51 6.75
C LEU A 348 -22.71 -5.71 7.01
N LEU A 349 -21.52 -5.45 7.51
CA LEU A 349 -20.56 -6.44 8.01
C LEU A 349 -20.52 -6.31 9.53
N ALA A 350 -21.10 -7.24 10.27
CA ALA A 350 -21.04 -7.30 11.73
C ALA A 350 -19.95 -8.30 12.15
N GLU A 351 -18.84 -7.79 12.68
CA GLU A 351 -17.76 -8.63 13.19
C GLU A 351 -17.97 -8.94 14.66
N LEU A 352 -17.94 -10.24 14.97
CA LEU A 352 -18.08 -10.76 16.32
C LEU A 352 -16.74 -11.34 16.78
N GLY A 353 -16.35 -11.03 18.02
CA GLY A 353 -15.09 -11.48 18.59
C GLY A 353 -15.26 -12.11 19.94
N SER A 354 -14.62 -13.26 20.21
CA SER A 354 -14.53 -13.84 21.55
C SER A 354 -13.29 -13.32 22.26
N LEU A 355 -13.44 -12.95 23.52
CA LEU A 355 -12.37 -12.48 24.40
C LEU A 355 -11.89 -13.53 25.39
N GLY A 356 -12.44 -14.71 25.36
CA GLY A 356 -12.16 -15.89 26.19
C GLY A 356 -11.58 -15.61 27.59
N SER A 357 -12.06 -16.23 28.60
CA SER A 357 -11.55 -16.09 29.98
C SER A 357 -10.25 -16.91 30.20
N GLY A 358 -9.20 -16.62 29.43
CA GLY A 358 -7.89 -17.28 29.59
C GLY A 358 -7.18 -17.61 28.29
N PRO A 359 -5.99 -18.21 28.28
CA PRO A 359 -5.29 -18.71 27.10
C PRO A 359 -5.98 -19.95 26.53
N GLY A 360 -7.25 -19.79 26.10
CA GLY A 360 -8.00 -20.82 25.37
C GLY A 360 -7.45 -20.94 23.94
N SER A 361 -7.64 -22.12 23.34
CA SER A 361 -7.25 -22.35 21.96
C SER A 361 -8.03 -21.38 21.02
N ASP A 362 -7.40 -20.88 20.00
CA ASP A 362 -8.06 -20.06 18.94
C ASP A 362 -9.32 -20.78 18.36
N SER A 363 -9.36 -22.12 18.42
CA SER A 363 -10.50 -22.93 18.00
C SER A 363 -11.73 -22.82 18.91
N GLU A 364 -11.55 -22.58 20.21
CA GLU A 364 -12.67 -22.37 21.16
C GLU A 364 -13.25 -20.98 20.97
N GLY A 365 -12.40 -19.97 20.90
CA GLY A 365 -12.82 -18.59 20.63
C GLY A 365 -13.58 -18.45 19.31
N SER A 366 -13.15 -19.16 18.25
CA SER A 366 -13.85 -19.17 16.96
C SER A 366 -15.25 -19.80 17.07
N ARG A 367 -15.42 -20.86 17.86
CA ARG A 367 -16.75 -21.46 18.10
C ARG A 367 -17.67 -20.52 18.90
N GLU A 368 -17.11 -19.82 19.89
CA GLU A 368 -17.86 -18.82 20.67
C GLU A 368 -18.34 -17.67 19.82
N ALA A 369 -17.44 -17.10 18.98
CA ALA A 369 -17.78 -16.03 18.07
C ALA A 369 -18.84 -16.46 17.04
N ALA A 370 -18.72 -17.68 16.49
CA ALA A 370 -19.72 -18.24 15.57
C ALA A 370 -21.09 -18.43 16.27
N ALA A 371 -21.11 -18.91 17.49
CA ALA A 371 -22.36 -19.05 18.29
C ALA A 371 -23.00 -17.68 18.57
N ALA A 372 -22.20 -16.66 18.88
CA ALA A 372 -22.70 -15.28 19.03
C ALA A 372 -23.29 -14.75 17.72
N GLY A 373 -22.63 -15.02 16.58
CA GLY A 373 -23.13 -14.64 15.24
C GLY A 373 -24.46 -15.29 14.92
N GLU A 374 -24.62 -16.56 15.23
CA GLU A 374 -25.88 -17.27 14.98
C GLU A 374 -27.03 -16.74 15.90
N ARG A 375 -26.74 -16.40 17.14
CA ARG A 375 -27.73 -15.77 18.03
C ARG A 375 -28.14 -14.40 17.51
N LEU A 376 -27.19 -13.58 17.09
CA LEU A 376 -27.47 -12.28 16.50
C LEU A 376 -28.33 -12.42 15.24
N ARG A 377 -28.02 -13.38 14.37
CA ARG A 377 -28.81 -13.69 13.17
C ARG A 377 -30.25 -14.04 13.53
N LEU A 378 -30.47 -14.92 14.51
CA LEU A 378 -31.80 -15.34 14.97
C LEU A 378 -32.61 -14.17 15.54
N ARG A 379 -31.97 -13.24 16.28
CA ARG A 379 -32.62 -12.06 16.84
C ARG A 379 -33.03 -11.06 15.76
N LEU A 380 -32.22 -10.92 14.73
CA LEU A 380 -32.52 -10.02 13.60
C LEU A 380 -33.68 -10.56 12.73
N GLY A 381 -33.90 -11.88 12.70
CA GLY A 381 -34.97 -12.48 11.92
C GLY A 381 -34.95 -12.07 10.45
N ASP A 382 -36.12 -11.66 9.93
CA ASP A 382 -36.32 -11.28 8.51
C ASP A 382 -36.03 -9.80 8.22
N ARG A 383 -35.27 -9.09 9.08
CA ARG A 383 -34.96 -7.66 8.90
C ARG A 383 -33.99 -7.38 7.76
N ALA A 384 -33.17 -8.35 7.38
CA ALA A 384 -32.28 -8.29 6.24
C ALA A 384 -32.81 -9.14 5.07
N ALA A 385 -32.64 -8.67 3.84
CA ALA A 385 -33.07 -9.40 2.63
C ALA A 385 -32.21 -10.63 2.37
N GLY A 386 -30.95 -10.62 2.81
CA GLY A 386 -30.01 -11.75 2.72
C GLY A 386 -29.08 -11.77 3.92
N VAL A 387 -28.76 -12.98 4.41
CA VAL A 387 -27.88 -13.14 5.58
C VAL A 387 -26.90 -14.28 5.32
N ARG A 388 -25.62 -14.06 5.64
CA ARG A 388 -24.57 -15.09 5.59
C ARG A 388 -23.60 -14.94 6.78
N LEU A 389 -23.38 -16.02 7.50
CA LEU A 389 -22.41 -16.09 8.58
C LEU A 389 -21.13 -16.77 8.08
N LEU A 390 -20.00 -16.07 8.12
CA LEU A 390 -18.69 -16.57 7.75
C LEU A 390 -17.92 -16.99 9.02
N THR A 391 -17.59 -18.26 9.11
CA THR A 391 -16.84 -18.82 10.25
C THR A 391 -15.40 -19.17 9.87
N GLU A 392 -15.15 -19.40 8.56
CA GLU A 392 -13.83 -19.75 8.07
C GLU A 392 -12.94 -18.49 7.96
N PRO A 393 -11.72 -18.51 8.57
CA PRO A 393 -10.83 -17.33 8.56
C PRO A 393 -10.52 -16.80 7.16
N ARG A 394 -10.36 -17.68 6.15
CA ARG A 394 -10.10 -17.28 4.77
C ARG A 394 -11.26 -16.48 4.18
N GLU A 395 -12.50 -16.90 4.39
CA GLU A 395 -13.69 -16.18 3.90
C GLU A 395 -13.83 -14.81 4.59
N GLN A 396 -13.60 -14.75 5.91
CA GLN A 396 -13.59 -13.49 6.65
C GLN A 396 -12.55 -12.52 6.08
N ASP A 397 -11.31 -12.98 5.88
CA ASP A 397 -10.24 -12.16 5.33
C ASP A 397 -10.54 -11.68 3.89
N LEU A 398 -11.22 -12.49 3.07
CA LEU A 398 -11.65 -12.08 1.73
C LEU A 398 -12.71 -10.98 1.79
N ALA A 399 -13.72 -11.11 2.64
CA ALA A 399 -14.73 -10.07 2.82
C ALA A 399 -14.11 -8.75 3.35
N TRP A 400 -13.19 -8.84 4.31
CA TRP A 400 -12.45 -7.67 4.80
C TRP A 400 -11.58 -7.00 3.75
N LYS A 401 -10.91 -7.76 2.88
CA LYS A 401 -10.11 -7.19 1.77
C LYS A 401 -10.96 -6.34 0.82
N VAL A 402 -12.22 -6.71 0.57
CA VAL A 402 -13.16 -5.87 -0.20
C VAL A 402 -13.38 -4.54 0.51
N ARG A 403 -13.68 -4.56 1.82
CA ARG A 403 -13.90 -3.35 2.62
C ARG A 403 -12.67 -2.43 2.68
N GLU A 404 -11.48 -3.00 2.94
CA GLU A 404 -10.22 -2.25 3.03
C GLU A 404 -9.78 -1.64 1.69
N ALA A 405 -10.16 -2.27 0.57
CA ALA A 405 -9.84 -1.77 -0.75
C ALA A 405 -10.59 -0.46 -1.07
N GLY A 406 -11.69 -0.16 -0.40
CA GLY A 406 -12.63 0.91 -0.71
C GLY A 406 -11.98 2.28 -0.92
N LEU A 407 -11.02 2.67 -0.08
CA LEU A 407 -10.33 3.95 -0.21
C LEU A 407 -9.62 4.14 -1.58
N GLY A 408 -9.14 3.05 -2.17
CA GLY A 408 -8.45 3.07 -3.46
C GLY A 408 -9.38 2.74 -4.63
N THR A 409 -10.13 1.66 -4.51
CA THR A 409 -10.92 1.11 -5.62
C THR A 409 -12.05 2.03 -6.08
N THR A 410 -12.58 2.86 -5.21
CA THR A 410 -13.61 3.85 -5.55
C THR A 410 -13.07 5.11 -6.23
N SER A 411 -11.74 5.34 -6.23
CA SER A 411 -11.16 6.55 -6.81
C SER A 411 -11.27 6.65 -8.34
N ARG A 412 -11.41 5.51 -9.02
CA ARG A 412 -11.66 5.40 -10.47
C ARG A 412 -12.64 4.28 -10.73
N HIS A 413 -13.90 4.61 -10.72
CA HIS A 413 -14.95 3.63 -10.87
C HIS A 413 -15.55 3.68 -12.28
N PRO A 414 -15.80 2.54 -12.96
CA PRO A 414 -16.33 2.54 -14.33
C PRO A 414 -17.66 3.27 -14.50
N VAL A 415 -18.51 3.23 -13.48
CA VAL A 415 -19.83 3.87 -13.48
C VAL A 415 -19.78 5.29 -12.90
N LEU A 416 -19.03 5.48 -11.78
CA LEU A 416 -18.98 6.77 -11.09
C LEU A 416 -17.94 7.73 -11.69
N GLY A 417 -17.03 7.22 -12.53
CA GLY A 417 -15.91 8.00 -13.05
C GLY A 417 -14.79 8.23 -12.01
N ASP A 418 -14.03 9.31 -12.20
CA ASP A 418 -12.98 9.72 -11.26
C ASP A 418 -13.63 10.35 -10.03
N THR A 419 -13.38 9.81 -8.83
CA THR A 419 -13.88 10.36 -7.57
C THR A 419 -12.73 10.88 -6.71
N ALA A 420 -13.05 11.81 -5.83
CA ALA A 420 -12.09 12.48 -4.96
C ALA A 420 -12.54 12.50 -3.50
N PRO A 421 -11.64 12.60 -2.51
CA PRO A 421 -12.00 12.99 -1.16
C PRO A 421 -12.46 14.45 -1.12
N GLY A 422 -13.05 14.87 -0.02
CA GLY A 422 -13.51 16.25 0.18
C GLY A 422 -14.68 16.33 1.14
N TRP A 423 -15.57 15.37 1.10
CA TRP A 423 -16.63 15.15 2.10
C TRP A 423 -16.68 13.65 2.44
N GLU A 424 -15.59 13.10 2.99
CA GLU A 424 -15.43 11.66 3.10
C GLU A 424 -15.56 11.09 4.52
N ASP A 425 -15.92 11.90 5.54
CA ASP A 425 -15.78 11.46 6.93
C ASP A 425 -16.80 12.09 7.92
N PRO A 426 -18.02 12.46 7.50
CA PRO A 426 -19.02 12.96 8.44
C PRO A 426 -19.48 11.87 9.41
N ALA A 427 -19.74 12.24 10.67
CA ALA A 427 -20.26 11.32 11.67
C ALA A 427 -21.50 11.90 12.36
N VAL A 428 -22.52 11.07 12.57
CA VAL A 428 -23.76 11.37 13.30
C VAL A 428 -24.02 10.32 14.38
N ALA A 429 -25.00 10.52 15.24
CA ALA A 429 -25.44 9.45 16.12
C ALA A 429 -25.96 8.27 15.28
N PRO A 430 -25.65 7.01 15.63
CA PRO A 430 -26.07 5.82 14.88
C PRO A 430 -27.59 5.79 14.62
N GLU A 431 -28.39 6.31 15.55
CA GLU A 431 -29.85 6.41 15.44
C GLU A 431 -30.32 7.37 14.34
N ARG A 432 -29.46 8.30 13.90
CA ARG A 432 -29.73 9.27 12.86
C ARG A 432 -29.11 8.94 11.53
N LEU A 433 -28.30 7.87 11.47
CA LEU A 433 -27.51 7.54 10.28
C LEU A 433 -28.37 7.29 9.05
N GLY A 434 -29.46 6.53 9.15
CA GLY A 434 -30.37 6.26 8.03
C GLY A 434 -30.97 7.52 7.42
N THR A 435 -31.48 8.44 8.27
CA THR A 435 -32.04 9.71 7.83
C THR A 435 -30.96 10.61 7.20
N TYR A 436 -29.78 10.67 7.81
CA TYR A 436 -28.66 11.45 7.28
C TYR A 436 -28.19 10.94 5.91
N VAL A 437 -28.07 9.62 5.74
CA VAL A 437 -27.67 9.01 4.44
C VAL A 437 -28.71 9.34 3.36
N ALA A 438 -30.01 9.25 3.67
CA ALA A 438 -31.09 9.58 2.72
C ALA A 438 -31.04 11.05 2.29
N GLU A 439 -30.86 11.97 3.24
CA GLU A 439 -30.80 13.41 2.95
C GLU A 439 -29.50 13.78 2.20
N LEU A 440 -28.38 13.14 2.53
CA LEU A 440 -27.11 13.32 1.81
C LEU A 440 -27.21 12.81 0.37
N GLN A 441 -27.87 11.68 0.12
CA GLN A 441 -28.13 11.21 -1.25
C GLN A 441 -28.97 12.23 -2.02
N GLY A 442 -30.04 12.79 -1.40
CA GLY A 442 -30.83 13.86 -2.01
C GLY A 442 -30.00 15.13 -2.30
N LEU A 443 -29.01 15.43 -1.47
CA LEU A 443 -28.07 16.53 -1.73
C LEU A 443 -27.15 16.22 -2.92
N LEU A 444 -26.57 15.01 -2.98
CA LEU A 444 -25.74 14.53 -4.09
C LEU A 444 -26.49 14.59 -5.43
N ASP A 445 -27.74 14.15 -5.43
CA ASP A 445 -28.62 14.20 -6.61
C ASP A 445 -28.88 15.63 -7.09
N ARG A 446 -29.15 16.59 -6.16
CA ARG A 446 -29.36 18.01 -6.53
C ARG A 446 -28.11 18.63 -7.17
N PHE A 447 -26.93 18.20 -6.76
CA PHE A 447 -25.66 18.67 -7.31
C PHE A 447 -25.17 17.84 -8.51
N ASP A 448 -25.92 16.82 -8.94
CA ASP A 448 -25.48 15.87 -10.00
C ASP A 448 -24.07 15.34 -9.74
N LEU A 449 -23.86 14.80 -8.54
CA LEU A 449 -22.56 14.28 -8.06
C LEU A 449 -22.67 12.77 -7.79
N PRO A 450 -22.10 11.92 -8.66
CA PRO A 450 -22.04 10.49 -8.39
C PRO A 450 -21.13 10.20 -7.18
N ALA A 451 -21.53 9.25 -6.34
CA ALA A 451 -20.77 8.91 -5.13
C ALA A 451 -20.83 7.42 -4.81
N ALA A 452 -19.73 6.91 -4.20
CA ALA A 452 -19.70 5.63 -3.48
C ALA A 452 -19.70 5.91 -1.97
N LEU A 453 -20.57 5.22 -1.24
CA LEU A 453 -20.77 5.40 0.19
C LEU A 453 -20.47 4.12 0.96
N TYR A 454 -19.69 4.24 2.02
CA TYR A 454 -19.34 3.13 2.91
C TYR A 454 -18.90 3.71 4.27
N GLY A 455 -18.62 2.90 5.27
CA GLY A 455 -18.08 3.47 6.50
C GLY A 455 -18.34 2.65 7.76
N HIS A 456 -18.00 3.24 8.89
CA HIS A 456 -18.13 2.66 10.22
C HIS A 456 -19.55 2.92 10.77
N PHE A 457 -20.53 2.21 10.22
CA PHE A 457 -21.94 2.47 10.47
C PHE A 457 -22.32 2.25 11.92
N GLY A 458 -21.65 1.31 12.62
CA GLY A 458 -21.86 1.08 14.05
C GLY A 458 -21.61 2.31 14.94
N ASP A 459 -20.70 3.19 14.48
CA ASP A 459 -20.38 4.46 15.16
C ASP A 459 -21.06 5.68 14.49
N GLY A 460 -21.87 5.46 13.46
CA GLY A 460 -22.52 6.52 12.70
C GLY A 460 -21.60 7.31 11.77
N CYS A 461 -20.41 6.80 11.44
CA CYS A 461 -19.45 7.46 10.56
C CYS A 461 -19.58 6.94 9.12
N LEU A 462 -19.65 7.88 8.16
CA LEU A 462 -19.85 7.62 6.75
C LEU A 462 -18.61 8.05 5.94
N HIS A 463 -18.11 7.20 5.07
CA HIS A 463 -17.13 7.58 4.06
C HIS A 463 -17.80 7.77 2.71
N ALA A 464 -17.43 8.85 2.02
CA ALA A 464 -17.93 9.16 0.69
C ALA A 464 -16.78 9.43 -0.29
N ARG A 465 -16.87 8.85 -1.47
CA ARG A 465 -16.04 9.18 -2.61
C ARG A 465 -16.91 9.78 -3.69
N ILE A 466 -16.68 11.05 -4.02
CA ILE A 466 -17.59 11.87 -4.78
C ILE A 466 -16.94 12.34 -6.08
N GLY A 467 -17.69 12.33 -7.17
CA GLY A 467 -17.26 12.73 -8.52
C GLY A 467 -17.08 14.23 -8.69
N PHE A 468 -16.20 14.87 -7.89
CA PHE A 468 -15.90 16.28 -8.01
C PHE A 468 -15.03 16.61 -9.21
N ASP A 469 -15.44 17.60 -10.02
CA ASP A 469 -14.56 18.22 -11.02
C ASP A 469 -13.68 19.30 -10.37
N LEU A 470 -12.54 18.89 -9.84
CA LEU A 470 -11.55 19.80 -9.27
C LEU A 470 -10.59 20.41 -10.31
N GLY A 471 -10.79 20.10 -11.59
CA GLY A 471 -9.96 20.58 -12.70
C GLY A 471 -10.42 21.92 -13.32
N THR A 472 -11.69 22.31 -13.12
CA THR A 472 -12.28 23.53 -13.69
C THR A 472 -12.70 24.50 -12.59
N ARG A 473 -12.82 25.80 -12.94
CA ARG A 473 -13.28 26.82 -11.98
C ARG A 473 -14.71 26.57 -11.54
N ASP A 474 -15.59 26.21 -12.47
CA ASP A 474 -17.00 25.96 -12.18
C ASP A 474 -17.16 24.70 -11.31
N GLY A 475 -16.37 23.66 -11.57
CA GLY A 475 -16.31 22.47 -10.76
C GLY A 475 -15.82 22.72 -9.33
N VAL A 476 -14.79 23.57 -9.16
CA VAL A 476 -14.31 24.00 -7.83
C VAL A 476 -15.36 24.83 -7.10
N ALA A 477 -16.07 25.74 -7.79
CA ALA A 477 -17.16 26.51 -7.19
C ALA A 477 -18.32 25.59 -6.75
N ARG A 478 -18.67 24.59 -7.56
CA ARG A 478 -19.68 23.58 -7.22
C ARG A 478 -19.24 22.70 -6.05
N TYR A 479 -17.96 22.29 -6.00
CA TYR A 479 -17.36 21.58 -4.87
C TYR A 479 -17.54 22.37 -3.57
N ARG A 480 -17.16 23.67 -3.55
CA ARG A 480 -17.32 24.53 -2.37
C ARG A 480 -18.77 24.63 -1.92
N ALA A 481 -19.68 24.92 -2.85
CA ALA A 481 -21.10 25.04 -2.54
C ALA A 481 -21.69 23.75 -1.95
N PHE A 482 -21.32 22.58 -2.53
CA PHE A 482 -21.74 21.29 -2.01
C PHE A 482 -21.23 21.05 -0.58
N VAL A 483 -19.93 21.28 -0.34
CA VAL A 483 -19.30 21.03 0.98
C VAL A 483 -19.91 21.94 2.06
N GLU A 484 -20.23 23.20 1.72
CA GLU A 484 -20.88 24.12 2.64
C GLU A 484 -22.31 23.67 2.98
N GLU A 485 -23.15 23.28 2.00
CA GLU A 485 -24.48 22.73 2.26
C GLU A 485 -24.44 21.39 3.01
N ALA A 486 -23.49 20.53 2.70
CA ALA A 486 -23.30 19.25 3.38
C ALA A 486 -22.90 19.45 4.86
N ALA A 487 -22.11 20.50 5.15
CA ALA A 487 -21.77 20.85 6.53
C ALA A 487 -23.01 21.36 7.31
N ASP A 488 -23.83 22.18 6.69
CA ASP A 488 -25.08 22.65 7.33
C ASP A 488 -26.06 21.50 7.59
N LEU A 489 -26.19 20.59 6.62
CA LEU A 489 -26.97 19.38 6.78
C LEU A 489 -26.46 18.53 7.96
N LEU A 490 -25.16 18.26 8.02
CA LEU A 490 -24.56 17.44 9.08
C LEU A 490 -24.77 18.07 10.47
N VAL A 491 -24.55 19.38 10.58
CA VAL A 491 -24.74 20.12 11.85
C VAL A 491 -26.20 20.04 12.30
N SER A 492 -27.18 20.10 11.38
CA SER A 492 -28.61 19.93 11.70
C SER A 492 -28.94 18.57 12.32
N HIS A 493 -28.14 17.54 12.01
CA HIS A 493 -28.21 16.21 12.63
C HIS A 493 -27.42 16.09 13.95
N GLY A 494 -26.77 17.17 14.43
CA GLY A 494 -25.92 17.17 15.61
C GLY A 494 -24.64 16.37 15.42
N GLY A 495 -24.12 16.30 14.18
CA GLY A 495 -22.98 15.51 13.80
C GLY A 495 -21.63 16.21 13.94
N SER A 496 -20.55 15.50 13.66
CA SER A 496 -19.16 15.97 13.60
C SER A 496 -18.67 15.99 12.15
N LEU A 497 -18.03 17.10 11.74
CA LEU A 497 -17.46 17.27 10.39
C LEU A 497 -16.40 16.22 10.07
N SER A 498 -15.74 15.67 11.08
CA SER A 498 -14.83 14.53 10.95
C SER A 498 -15.08 13.49 12.04
N GLY A 499 -15.16 12.22 11.65
CA GLY A 499 -15.23 11.05 12.52
C GLY A 499 -13.88 10.44 12.84
N GLU A 500 -12.86 10.58 11.95
CA GLU A 500 -11.52 10.03 12.17
C GLU A 500 -10.38 10.70 11.37
N HIS A 501 -10.68 11.37 10.24
CA HIS A 501 -9.64 11.87 9.32
C HIS A 501 -9.02 13.20 9.76
N GLY A 502 -9.62 13.91 10.70
CA GLY A 502 -9.25 15.26 11.13
C GLY A 502 -9.85 16.36 10.24
N ASP A 503 -9.64 17.61 10.64
CA ASP A 503 -10.17 18.78 9.93
C ASP A 503 -9.24 19.29 8.82
N GLY A 504 -7.96 19.39 9.13
CA GLY A 504 -6.94 19.85 8.19
C GLY A 504 -7.27 21.19 7.55
N GLN A 505 -7.06 21.27 6.25
CA GLN A 505 -7.51 22.37 5.40
C GLN A 505 -8.94 22.13 4.88
N ALA A 506 -9.32 20.85 4.70
CA ALA A 506 -10.58 20.49 4.07
C ALA A 506 -11.82 20.94 4.89
N ARG A 507 -11.71 20.97 6.22
CA ARG A 507 -12.83 21.22 7.14
C ARG A 507 -12.60 22.37 8.10
N GLY A 508 -11.36 22.84 8.28
CA GLY A 508 -11.03 23.89 9.24
C GLY A 508 -11.87 25.16 9.07
N GLU A 509 -12.14 25.59 7.81
CA GLU A 509 -12.98 26.74 7.49
C GLU A 509 -14.45 26.57 7.92
N LEU A 510 -14.91 25.31 8.09
CA LEU A 510 -16.31 24.97 8.44
C LEU A 510 -16.52 24.82 9.95
N LEU A 511 -15.46 24.80 10.78
CA LEU A 511 -15.57 24.64 12.24
C LEU A 511 -16.50 25.64 12.91
N PRO A 512 -16.58 26.95 12.50
CA PRO A 512 -17.54 27.90 13.09
C PRO A 512 -19.00 27.48 12.89
N ARG A 513 -19.36 26.70 11.86
CA ARG A 513 -20.72 26.17 11.64
C ARG A 513 -21.11 25.14 12.71
N MET A 514 -20.13 24.33 13.15
CA MET A 514 -20.34 23.26 14.12
C MET A 514 -20.23 23.76 15.57
N PHE A 515 -19.20 24.56 15.88
CA PHE A 515 -18.86 24.94 17.26
C PHE A 515 -19.24 26.34 17.65
N GLY A 516 -19.55 27.19 16.66
CA GLY A 516 -19.73 28.64 16.87
C GLY A 516 -18.40 29.37 17.04
N PRO A 517 -18.42 30.72 16.95
CA PRO A 517 -17.21 31.53 16.95
C PRO A 517 -16.44 31.47 18.28
N GLU A 518 -17.11 31.33 19.42
CA GLU A 518 -16.50 31.39 20.76
C GLU A 518 -15.61 30.13 21.02
N LEU A 519 -16.04 28.95 20.60
CA LEU A 519 -15.21 27.74 20.73
C LEU A 519 -14.08 27.73 19.73
N VAL A 520 -14.26 28.26 18.52
CA VAL A 520 -13.20 28.43 17.54
C VAL A 520 -12.12 29.41 18.04
N GLU A 521 -12.51 30.49 18.72
CA GLU A 521 -11.59 31.39 19.40
C GLU A 521 -10.81 30.63 20.52
N ALA A 522 -11.50 29.78 21.28
CA ALA A 522 -10.85 28.95 22.32
C ALA A 522 -9.88 27.94 21.72
N PHE A 523 -10.11 27.39 20.51
CA PHE A 523 -9.11 26.58 19.79
C PHE A 523 -7.87 27.41 19.44
N GLY A 524 -8.07 28.64 18.99
CA GLY A 524 -6.98 29.61 18.76
C GLY A 524 -6.16 29.89 20.02
N GLU A 525 -6.80 30.10 21.16
CA GLU A 525 -6.14 30.29 22.46
C GLU A 525 -5.39 29.03 22.89
N PHE A 526 -6.01 27.84 22.78
CA PHE A 526 -5.33 26.59 23.09
C PHE A 526 -4.06 26.42 22.26
N LYS A 527 -4.12 26.64 20.94
CA LYS A 527 -2.94 26.63 20.08
C LYS A 527 -1.90 27.66 20.55
N GLY A 528 -2.33 28.89 20.86
CA GLY A 528 -1.44 29.97 21.30
C GLY A 528 -0.68 29.67 22.60
N ILE A 529 -1.25 28.88 23.52
CA ILE A 529 -0.59 28.40 24.73
C ILE A 529 0.67 27.55 24.39
N TRP A 530 0.56 26.69 23.36
CA TRP A 530 1.63 25.79 22.93
C TRP A 530 2.58 26.41 21.90
N ASP A 531 2.05 27.23 21.00
CA ASP A 531 2.74 27.80 19.83
C ASP A 531 2.37 29.28 19.66
N PRO A 532 2.88 30.16 20.55
CA PRO A 532 2.50 31.58 20.57
C PRO A 532 2.90 32.35 19.31
N GLU A 533 3.87 31.86 18.56
CA GLU A 533 4.38 32.50 17.33
C GLU A 533 3.72 31.89 16.05
N GLY A 534 2.85 30.90 16.20
CA GLY A 534 2.12 30.29 15.08
C GLY A 534 3.00 29.55 14.06
N ARG A 535 4.13 28.95 14.49
CA ARG A 535 5.06 28.23 13.58
C ARG A 535 4.72 26.79 13.34
N MET A 536 3.94 26.16 14.23
CA MET A 536 3.62 24.74 14.12
C MET A 536 2.45 24.54 13.14
N ASN A 537 2.71 23.88 12.04
CA ASN A 537 1.76 23.49 10.96
C ASN A 537 0.68 24.58 10.68
N PRO A 538 1.06 25.81 10.34
CA PRO A 538 0.10 26.93 10.21
C PRO A 538 -0.90 26.71 9.08
N GLY A 539 -2.09 27.29 9.24
CA GLY A 539 -3.16 27.22 8.22
C GLY A 539 -3.94 25.91 8.22
N LYS A 540 -3.93 25.17 9.34
CA LYS A 540 -4.72 23.95 9.60
C LYS A 540 -5.50 24.15 10.91
N VAL A 541 -6.73 23.69 10.97
CA VAL A 541 -7.65 23.76 12.10
C VAL A 541 -7.92 25.22 12.56
N VAL A 542 -6.88 25.91 13.07
CA VAL A 542 -6.89 27.31 13.48
C VAL A 542 -6.35 28.18 12.35
N ASP A 543 -7.03 29.30 12.04
CA ASP A 543 -6.73 30.17 10.90
C ASP A 543 -6.49 29.39 9.60
N PRO A 544 -7.42 28.49 9.21
CA PRO A 544 -7.21 27.56 8.10
C PRO A 544 -7.12 28.31 6.77
N ARG A 545 -6.37 27.71 5.83
CA ARG A 545 -6.42 28.16 4.44
C ARG A 545 -7.80 27.83 3.86
N PRO A 546 -8.29 28.60 2.86
CA PRO A 546 -9.56 28.31 2.22
C PRO A 546 -9.62 26.87 1.70
N LEU A 547 -10.78 26.21 1.86
CA LEU A 547 -10.97 24.80 1.50
C LEU A 547 -10.82 24.50 -0.01
N ASP A 548 -10.96 25.52 -0.84
CA ASP A 548 -10.78 25.47 -2.30
C ASP A 548 -9.40 25.98 -2.78
N ALA A 549 -8.51 26.37 -1.84
CA ALA A 549 -7.15 26.78 -2.17
C ALA A 549 -6.21 25.55 -2.29
N ASP A 550 -5.17 25.67 -3.12
CA ASP A 550 -4.10 24.66 -3.30
C ASP A 550 -4.58 23.28 -3.75
N LEU A 551 -5.76 23.17 -4.36
CA LEU A 551 -6.26 21.91 -4.91
C LEU A 551 -5.35 21.39 -6.02
N GLU A 552 -5.01 20.09 -5.98
CA GLU A 552 -4.10 19.45 -6.93
C GLU A 552 -4.66 19.44 -8.36
N GLY A 553 -5.98 19.30 -8.52
CA GLY A 553 -6.68 19.32 -9.81
C GLY A 553 -6.86 20.71 -10.41
N ALA A 554 -6.89 21.77 -9.57
CA ALA A 554 -7.19 23.14 -9.99
C ALA A 554 -6.07 23.71 -10.88
N ARG A 555 -6.37 23.88 -12.17
CA ARG A 555 -5.42 24.43 -13.15
C ARG A 555 -5.59 25.94 -13.28
N ALA A 556 -4.54 26.66 -12.93
CA ALA A 556 -4.46 28.10 -13.16
C ALA A 556 -4.51 28.52 -14.64
N SER A 557 -4.48 27.59 -15.59
CA SER A 557 -4.25 27.90 -17.00
C SER A 557 -5.01 27.10 -18.05
N GLY A 558 -6.15 26.46 -17.77
CA GLY A 558 -6.99 25.82 -18.81
C GLY A 558 -6.26 24.98 -19.89
N ARG A 559 -5.03 24.56 -19.65
CA ARG A 559 -4.23 23.76 -20.58
C ARG A 559 -4.39 22.29 -20.30
N ASP A 560 -4.84 21.57 -21.30
CA ASP A 560 -4.90 20.12 -21.28
C ASP A 560 -3.51 19.51 -20.96
N PRO A 561 -3.33 18.60 -19.99
CA PRO A 561 -2.02 18.00 -19.65
C PRO A 561 -1.38 17.26 -20.85
N VAL A 562 -2.19 16.79 -21.76
CA VAL A 562 -1.74 16.10 -23.00
C VAL A 562 -0.88 17.00 -23.90
N THR A 563 -0.96 18.32 -23.76
CA THR A 563 -0.20 19.26 -24.60
C THR A 563 1.14 19.70 -24.03
N ALA A 564 1.39 19.51 -22.73
CA ALA A 564 2.62 19.99 -22.07
C ALA A 564 3.85 19.08 -22.33
N VAL A 565 3.65 17.78 -22.53
CA VAL A 565 4.70 16.82 -22.91
C VAL A 565 4.45 16.44 -24.36
N GLY A 566 4.96 17.18 -25.32
CA GLY A 566 4.73 17.07 -26.77
C GLY A 566 4.24 15.70 -27.23
N ARG A 567 3.33 15.66 -28.19
CA ARG A 567 2.68 14.46 -28.79
C ARG A 567 3.71 13.39 -29.25
N SER A 568 4.46 12.80 -28.33
CA SER A 568 5.25 11.61 -28.59
C SER A 568 4.33 10.42 -28.43
N ARG A 569 4.15 9.66 -29.50
CA ARG A 569 3.38 8.41 -29.50
C ARG A 569 3.85 7.53 -28.35
N GLU A 570 2.94 7.16 -27.45
CA GLU A 570 3.20 6.26 -26.33
C GLU A 570 3.56 4.85 -26.83
N TRP A 571 4.40 4.15 -26.11
CA TRP A 571 4.79 2.79 -26.47
C TRP A 571 3.75 1.77 -26.04
N PHE A 572 3.19 1.98 -24.83
CA PHE A 572 2.14 1.15 -24.27
C PHE A 572 0.78 1.80 -24.50
N TYR A 573 -0.24 0.97 -24.60
CA TYR A 573 -1.62 1.38 -24.46
C TYR A 573 -2.08 1.09 -23.02
N TYR A 574 -2.74 2.03 -22.39
CA TYR A 574 -3.25 1.94 -21.03
C TYR A 574 -4.78 1.84 -21.10
N PRO A 575 -5.35 0.61 -21.16
CA PRO A 575 -6.77 0.43 -21.47
C PRO A 575 -7.70 1.12 -20.47
N ASP A 576 -7.38 1.01 -19.19
CA ASP A 576 -8.19 1.57 -18.11
C ASP A 576 -7.95 3.09 -17.91
N ASP A 577 -7.09 3.71 -18.70
CA ASP A 577 -6.70 5.13 -18.62
C ASP A 577 -6.85 5.84 -19.98
N GLU A 578 -7.81 5.40 -20.82
CA GLU A 578 -8.08 5.98 -22.15
C GLU A 578 -6.84 6.00 -23.06
N GLY A 579 -5.92 5.06 -22.88
CA GLY A 579 -4.66 4.97 -23.60
C GLY A 579 -3.60 5.97 -23.12
N SER A 580 -3.82 6.74 -22.05
CA SER A 580 -2.96 7.84 -21.62
C SER A 580 -1.98 7.44 -20.51
N PHE A 581 -0.69 7.62 -20.77
CA PHE A 581 0.36 7.46 -19.76
C PHE A 581 0.21 8.43 -18.57
N ALA A 582 -0.20 9.67 -18.83
CA ALA A 582 -0.38 10.66 -17.79
C ALA A 582 -1.53 10.30 -16.85
N ARG A 583 -2.66 9.81 -17.41
CA ARG A 583 -3.77 9.30 -16.60
C ARG A 583 -3.36 8.07 -15.79
N ALA A 584 -2.61 7.15 -16.40
CA ALA A 584 -2.11 5.95 -15.72
C ALA A 584 -1.23 6.30 -14.51
N VAL A 585 -0.29 7.24 -14.65
CA VAL A 585 0.52 7.74 -13.52
C VAL A 585 -0.34 8.39 -12.44
N GLY A 586 -1.39 9.12 -12.83
CA GLY A 586 -2.36 9.77 -11.93
C GLY A 586 -3.26 8.79 -11.13
N ARG A 587 -3.17 7.46 -11.33
CA ARG A 587 -3.90 6.47 -10.51
C ARG A 587 -3.50 6.52 -9.04
N CYS A 588 -2.27 6.96 -8.73
CA CYS A 588 -1.78 6.97 -7.36
C CYS A 588 -2.46 8.06 -6.53
N VAL A 589 -3.42 7.69 -5.70
CA VAL A 589 -4.16 8.56 -4.77
C VAL A 589 -3.56 8.63 -3.35
N GLY A 590 -2.31 8.18 -3.17
CA GLY A 590 -1.60 8.41 -1.91
C GLY A 590 -1.89 7.44 -0.75
N VAL A 591 -2.73 6.41 -0.91
CA VAL A 591 -3.15 5.42 0.13
C VAL A 591 -1.99 4.88 0.97
N GLY A 592 -0.80 4.70 0.37
CA GLY A 592 0.40 4.36 1.13
C GLY A 592 0.66 2.87 1.33
N LYS A 593 -0.15 1.92 0.82
CA LYS A 593 0.14 0.46 0.92
C LYS A 593 1.55 0.08 0.45
N CYS A 594 2.18 0.86 -0.43
CA CYS A 594 3.57 0.69 -0.86
C CYS A 594 4.63 1.01 0.20
N ARG A 595 4.22 1.48 1.39
CA ARG A 595 5.09 1.77 2.53
C ARG A 595 5.02 0.72 3.65
N ARG A 596 4.29 -0.37 3.45
CA ARG A 596 4.19 -1.44 4.46
C ARG A 596 5.57 -2.06 4.77
N ALA A 597 5.76 -2.43 6.02
CA ALA A 597 7.00 -3.04 6.49
C ALA A 597 7.08 -4.53 6.14
N ALA A 598 5.94 -5.24 6.15
CA ALA A 598 5.83 -6.68 5.93
C ALA A 598 4.65 -7.03 5.02
N GLY A 599 4.62 -8.25 4.52
CA GLY A 599 3.56 -8.80 3.66
C GLY A 599 3.60 -8.29 2.21
N GLY A 600 3.02 -9.08 1.29
CA GLY A 600 2.95 -8.79 -0.15
C GLY A 600 4.28 -8.63 -0.87
N VAL A 601 4.20 -8.33 -2.15
CA VAL A 601 5.36 -8.23 -3.06
C VAL A 601 5.77 -6.78 -3.30
N MET A 602 4.92 -5.81 -2.95
CA MET A 602 5.04 -4.41 -3.33
C MET A 602 6.25 -3.72 -2.69
N CYS A 603 7.00 -2.97 -3.52
CA CYS A 603 8.09 -2.07 -3.12
C CYS A 603 9.19 -2.66 -2.21
N PRO A 604 9.88 -3.75 -2.60
CA PRO A 604 10.98 -4.29 -1.81
C PRO A 604 12.07 -3.25 -1.51
N SER A 605 12.36 -2.35 -2.46
CA SER A 605 13.33 -1.27 -2.27
C SER A 605 12.93 -0.27 -1.18
N PHE A 606 11.64 0.01 -0.99
CA PHE A 606 11.18 0.84 0.13
C PHE A 606 11.33 0.09 1.45
N ARG A 607 10.97 -1.19 1.50
CA ARG A 607 11.09 -2.03 2.71
C ARG A 607 12.52 -2.07 3.27
N VAL A 608 13.52 -2.04 2.38
CA VAL A 608 14.95 -1.99 2.78
C VAL A 608 15.40 -0.58 3.14
N THR A 609 15.05 0.42 2.33
CA THR A 609 15.64 1.77 2.47
C THR A 609 14.83 2.71 3.35
N HIS A 610 13.57 2.43 3.58
CA HIS A 610 12.58 3.31 4.21
C HIS A 610 12.57 4.73 3.63
N ALA A 611 13.02 4.89 2.37
CA ALA A 611 13.08 6.16 1.68
C ALA A 611 11.85 6.34 0.77
N GLU A 612 11.10 7.43 0.95
CA GLU A 612 9.86 7.70 0.25
C GLU A 612 10.02 7.66 -1.28
N GLU A 613 11.16 8.12 -1.80
CA GLU A 613 11.50 8.07 -3.23
C GLU A 613 11.57 6.66 -3.82
N HIS A 614 11.68 5.65 -2.98
CA HIS A 614 11.74 4.23 -3.40
C HIS A 614 10.39 3.51 -3.25
N SER A 615 9.35 4.20 -2.79
CA SER A 615 7.96 3.71 -2.80
C SER A 615 7.32 3.90 -4.18
N THR A 616 6.26 3.15 -4.48
CA THR A 616 5.43 3.39 -5.68
C THR A 616 4.84 4.80 -5.64
N ARG A 617 4.37 5.25 -4.47
CA ARG A 617 3.80 6.58 -4.24
C ARG A 617 4.80 7.68 -4.57
N GLY A 618 6.01 7.62 -4.04
CA GLY A 618 7.06 8.61 -4.32
C GLY A 618 7.46 8.65 -5.79
N ARG A 619 7.56 7.48 -6.44
CA ARG A 619 7.84 7.39 -7.89
C ARG A 619 6.71 7.97 -8.74
N ALA A 620 5.44 7.67 -8.39
CA ALA A 620 4.27 8.20 -9.09
C ALA A 620 4.19 9.74 -8.98
N ARG A 621 4.44 10.28 -7.78
CA ARG A 621 4.49 11.74 -7.56
C ARG A 621 5.55 12.42 -8.42
N LEU A 622 6.76 11.87 -8.45
CA LEU A 622 7.84 12.41 -9.29
C LEU A 622 7.51 12.34 -10.79
N LEU A 623 6.90 11.25 -11.24
CA LEU A 623 6.44 11.11 -12.63
C LEU A 623 5.30 12.08 -12.95
N GLY A 624 4.31 12.23 -12.06
CA GLY A 624 3.19 13.17 -12.22
C GLY A 624 3.70 14.61 -12.38
N GLU A 625 4.56 15.07 -11.47
CA GLU A 625 5.16 16.39 -11.53
C GLU A 625 5.99 16.62 -12.82
N LEU A 626 6.67 15.58 -13.30
CA LEU A 626 7.38 15.63 -14.58
C LEU A 626 6.42 15.80 -15.77
N LEU A 627 5.28 15.09 -15.75
CA LEU A 627 4.28 15.11 -16.82
C LEU A 627 3.48 16.41 -16.82
N ASP A 628 3.11 16.91 -15.62
CA ASP A 628 2.35 18.16 -15.46
C ASP A 628 3.19 19.43 -15.63
N GLY A 629 4.52 19.32 -15.56
CA GLY A 629 5.42 20.46 -15.65
C GLY A 629 5.35 21.41 -14.44
N ARG A 630 4.89 20.94 -13.28
CA ARG A 630 4.65 21.74 -12.06
C ARG A 630 5.75 21.67 -11.01
N GLY A 631 6.85 20.98 -11.23
CA GLY A 631 7.92 20.79 -10.24
C GLY A 631 8.34 22.10 -9.57
N PRO A 632 8.83 22.07 -8.30
CA PRO A 632 9.22 23.24 -7.52
C PRO A 632 10.31 24.10 -8.19
N THR A 633 10.97 23.56 -9.23
CA THR A 633 11.95 24.21 -10.07
C THR A 633 11.47 24.31 -11.54
N ALA A 634 10.14 24.24 -11.79
CA ALA A 634 9.62 24.39 -13.15
C ALA A 634 10.06 25.74 -13.71
N ALA A 635 10.65 25.73 -14.92
CA ALA A 635 10.96 26.96 -15.61
C ALA A 635 9.67 27.77 -15.88
N PRO A 636 9.70 29.10 -15.99
CA PRO A 636 8.53 29.92 -16.35
C PRO A 636 7.83 29.45 -17.62
N SER A 637 8.53 28.69 -18.47
CA SER A 637 8.00 28.06 -19.68
C SER A 637 7.14 26.80 -19.44
N GLY A 638 6.97 26.34 -18.18
CA GLY A 638 6.29 25.09 -17.83
C GLY A 638 7.06 23.83 -18.25
N LYS A 639 8.32 23.94 -18.70
CA LYS A 639 9.13 22.78 -19.06
C LYS A 639 9.84 22.23 -17.82
N PRO A 640 9.80 20.90 -17.58
CA PRO A 640 10.50 20.28 -16.45
C PRO A 640 12.01 20.49 -16.57
N THR A 641 12.66 20.85 -15.47
CA THR A 641 14.11 21.06 -15.40
C THR A 641 14.88 19.75 -15.58
N ARG A 642 16.17 19.87 -15.86
CA ARG A 642 17.08 18.71 -15.93
C ARG A 642 17.15 17.97 -14.58
N GLU A 643 17.05 18.70 -13.49
CA GLU A 643 17.08 18.17 -12.13
C GLU A 643 15.88 17.26 -11.84
N VAL A 644 14.65 17.71 -12.11
CA VAL A 644 13.42 16.90 -11.95
C VAL A 644 13.49 15.62 -12.79
N ARG A 645 13.92 15.74 -14.05
CA ARG A 645 14.08 14.56 -14.93
C ARG A 645 15.08 13.55 -14.39
N ARG A 646 16.17 14.02 -13.77
CA ARG A 646 17.18 13.18 -13.17
C ARG A 646 16.64 12.53 -11.89
N ALA A 647 15.93 13.28 -11.05
CA ALA A 647 15.28 12.77 -9.84
C ALA A 647 14.32 11.59 -10.13
N VAL A 648 13.50 11.75 -11.18
CA VAL A 648 12.63 10.65 -11.66
C VAL A 648 13.46 9.43 -12.08
N LYS A 649 14.52 9.63 -12.86
CA LYS A 649 15.38 8.53 -13.33
C LYS A 649 16.03 7.80 -12.16
N ASP A 650 16.53 8.53 -11.17
CA ASP A 650 17.23 7.96 -10.02
C ASP A 650 16.25 7.20 -9.08
N ALA A 651 15.04 7.72 -8.87
CA ALA A 651 13.98 7.03 -8.12
C ALA A 651 13.50 5.73 -8.81
N LEU A 652 13.38 5.76 -10.15
CA LEU A 652 13.00 4.58 -10.95
C LEU A 652 14.14 3.55 -11.07
N ASP A 653 15.38 3.95 -10.87
CA ASP A 653 16.55 3.06 -10.97
C ASP A 653 16.47 1.91 -9.95
N LEU A 654 16.02 2.20 -8.72
CA LEU A 654 15.82 1.21 -7.66
C LEU A 654 14.43 0.51 -7.69
N CYS A 655 13.65 0.68 -8.76
CA CYS A 655 12.46 -0.13 -8.98
C CYS A 655 12.86 -1.49 -9.58
N LEU A 656 12.54 -2.58 -8.87
CA LEU A 656 12.86 -3.95 -9.30
C LEU A 656 11.97 -4.46 -10.45
N ALA A 657 10.97 -3.70 -10.89
CA ALA A 657 10.01 -4.08 -11.92
C ALA A 657 9.27 -5.41 -11.62
N CYS A 658 9.04 -5.70 -10.34
CA CYS A 658 8.41 -6.93 -9.84
C CYS A 658 6.89 -6.99 -10.09
N LYS A 659 6.26 -5.92 -10.54
CA LYS A 659 4.80 -5.76 -10.75
C LYS A 659 3.93 -5.92 -9.49
N GLY A 660 4.49 -6.09 -8.31
CA GLY A 660 3.73 -6.18 -7.06
C GLY A 660 2.78 -5.00 -6.82
N CYS A 661 3.10 -3.81 -7.37
CA CYS A 661 2.19 -2.67 -7.31
C CYS A 661 0.94 -2.81 -8.21
N LYS A 662 0.93 -3.69 -9.20
CA LYS A 662 -0.25 -3.92 -10.04
C LYS A 662 -1.33 -4.71 -9.30
N SER A 663 -0.94 -5.67 -8.46
CA SER A 663 -1.85 -6.51 -7.67
C SER A 663 -2.11 -5.97 -6.26
N ASP A 664 -1.03 -5.59 -5.54
CA ASP A 664 -1.14 -5.21 -4.13
C ASP A 664 -1.70 -3.79 -3.92
N CYS A 665 -1.60 -2.91 -4.94
CA CYS A 665 -2.13 -1.55 -4.86
C CYS A 665 -3.61 -1.53 -5.25
N PRO A 666 -4.49 -1.00 -4.40
CA PRO A 666 -5.94 -1.00 -4.67
C PRO A 666 -6.33 -0.18 -5.91
N VAL A 667 -5.45 0.68 -6.42
CA VAL A 667 -5.64 1.41 -7.69
C VAL A 667 -4.78 0.87 -8.83
N SER A 668 -4.22 -0.31 -8.69
CA SER A 668 -3.48 -1.05 -9.73
C SER A 668 -2.41 -0.24 -10.46
N VAL A 669 -1.57 0.51 -9.72
CA VAL A 669 -0.42 1.26 -10.31
C VAL A 669 0.60 0.29 -10.90
N ASP A 670 0.89 0.36 -12.19
CA ASP A 670 1.92 -0.46 -12.85
C ASP A 670 3.24 0.29 -13.03
N MET A 671 3.97 0.47 -11.94
CA MET A 671 5.26 1.19 -11.96
C MET A 671 6.31 0.54 -12.86
N ALA A 672 6.25 -0.76 -13.10
CA ALA A 672 7.16 -1.46 -14.00
C ALA A 672 6.99 -0.99 -15.45
N THR A 673 5.74 -0.91 -15.91
CA THR A 673 5.40 -0.38 -17.23
C THR A 673 5.72 1.11 -17.34
N TYR A 674 5.46 1.90 -16.29
CA TYR A 674 5.80 3.34 -16.27
C TYR A 674 7.31 3.56 -16.33
N LYS A 675 8.10 2.75 -15.63
CA LYS A 675 9.57 2.75 -15.71
C LYS A 675 10.05 2.47 -17.14
N ALA A 676 9.50 1.45 -17.78
CA ALA A 676 9.89 1.07 -19.15
C ALA A 676 9.56 2.19 -20.16
N GLU A 677 8.36 2.78 -20.10
CA GLU A 677 7.92 3.92 -20.90
C GLU A 677 8.85 5.14 -20.70
N PHE A 678 9.13 5.50 -19.43
CA PHE A 678 10.03 6.60 -19.10
C PHE A 678 11.45 6.36 -19.64
N LEU A 679 12.02 5.16 -19.43
CA LEU A 679 13.38 4.82 -19.88
C LEU A 679 13.50 4.83 -21.41
N ALA A 680 12.46 4.41 -22.14
CA ALA A 680 12.44 4.49 -23.60
C ALA A 680 12.54 5.94 -24.09
N ARG A 681 11.82 6.86 -23.44
CA ARG A 681 11.87 8.31 -23.72
C ARG A 681 13.18 8.93 -23.26
N TRP A 682 13.67 8.57 -22.05
CA TRP A 682 14.92 9.09 -21.49
C TRP A 682 16.14 8.78 -22.36
N TYR A 683 16.21 7.54 -22.89
CA TYR A 683 17.33 7.06 -23.70
C TYR A 683 17.14 7.24 -25.20
N ARG A 684 16.16 8.01 -25.66
CA ARG A 684 15.93 8.23 -27.10
C ARG A 684 17.15 8.78 -27.83
N PHE A 685 17.90 9.68 -27.17
CA PHE A 685 19.10 10.35 -27.69
C PHE A 685 20.29 10.26 -26.72
N ARG A 686 20.31 9.23 -25.84
CA ARG A 686 21.36 9.00 -24.86
C ARG A 686 21.80 7.56 -24.90
N LEU A 687 23.09 7.32 -24.56
CA LEU A 687 23.60 5.96 -24.36
C LEU A 687 23.03 5.38 -23.05
N ARG A 688 22.70 4.10 -23.08
CA ARG A 688 22.30 3.34 -21.90
C ARG A 688 23.53 2.89 -21.09
N PRO A 689 23.34 2.48 -19.83
CA PRO A 689 24.40 1.85 -19.05
C PRO A 689 24.95 0.59 -19.76
N ARG A 690 26.21 0.23 -19.46
CA ARG A 690 26.86 -0.97 -20.05
C ARG A 690 26.07 -2.24 -19.75
N SER A 691 25.50 -2.35 -18.52
CA SER A 691 24.62 -3.46 -18.12
C SER A 691 23.42 -3.63 -19.05
N ALA A 692 22.83 -2.55 -19.55
CA ALA A 692 21.71 -2.62 -20.49
C ALA A 692 22.09 -3.33 -21.82
N TYR A 693 23.32 -3.15 -22.30
CA TYR A 693 23.81 -3.83 -23.52
C TYR A 693 24.27 -5.25 -23.23
N ALA A 694 24.82 -5.51 -22.05
CA ALA A 694 25.25 -6.85 -21.64
C ALA A 694 24.05 -7.73 -21.28
N LEU A 695 23.26 -7.33 -20.31
CA LEU A 695 22.18 -8.13 -19.73
C LEU A 695 20.87 -7.99 -20.52
N GLY A 696 20.54 -6.79 -21.03
CA GLY A 696 19.35 -6.61 -21.88
C GLY A 696 19.38 -7.40 -23.18
N TRP A 697 20.58 -7.67 -23.72
CA TRP A 697 20.78 -8.44 -24.95
C TRP A 697 21.26 -9.88 -24.69
N ILE A 698 21.06 -10.40 -23.47
CA ILE A 698 21.53 -11.73 -23.06
C ILE A 698 21.13 -12.85 -24.06
N PHE A 699 19.94 -12.78 -24.65
CA PHE A 699 19.46 -13.75 -25.64
C PHE A 699 20.35 -13.84 -26.89
N ARG A 700 21.07 -12.76 -27.28
CA ARG A 700 22.04 -12.77 -28.38
C ARG A 700 23.38 -13.32 -27.94
N TRP A 701 23.84 -12.87 -26.76
CA TRP A 701 25.12 -13.31 -26.21
C TRP A 701 25.09 -14.79 -25.84
N ALA A 702 23.99 -15.29 -25.28
CA ALA A 702 23.81 -16.71 -24.98
C ALA A 702 23.86 -17.58 -26.23
N ARG A 703 23.25 -17.14 -27.35
CA ARG A 703 23.34 -17.87 -28.64
C ARG A 703 24.76 -17.91 -29.21
N LEU A 704 25.52 -16.84 -29.04
CA LEU A 704 26.91 -16.78 -29.49
C LEU A 704 27.77 -17.67 -28.62
N ALA A 705 27.65 -17.58 -27.31
CA ALA A 705 28.41 -18.37 -26.35
C ALA A 705 28.13 -19.88 -26.45
N ALA A 706 26.87 -20.27 -26.74
CA ALA A 706 26.45 -21.65 -26.90
C ALA A 706 27.06 -22.35 -28.12
N ARG A 707 27.77 -21.66 -29.03
CA ARG A 707 28.54 -22.28 -30.12
C ARG A 707 29.84 -22.87 -29.60
N LEU A 708 30.40 -22.35 -28.52
CA LEU A 708 31.64 -22.76 -27.89
C LEU A 708 31.50 -22.67 -26.36
N PRO A 709 30.60 -23.48 -25.75
CA PRO A 709 30.24 -23.35 -24.33
C PRO A 709 31.44 -23.62 -23.40
N GLY A 710 32.31 -24.55 -23.72
CA GLY A 710 33.54 -24.85 -22.95
C GLY A 710 34.48 -23.64 -22.89
N PHE A 711 34.69 -22.93 -24.00
CA PHE A 711 35.51 -21.74 -24.06
C PHE A 711 34.86 -20.59 -23.28
N ALA A 712 33.55 -20.36 -23.48
CA ALA A 712 32.80 -19.32 -22.75
C ALA A 712 32.85 -19.54 -21.23
N ASN A 713 32.66 -20.77 -20.78
CA ASN A 713 32.74 -21.17 -19.38
C ASN A 713 34.17 -21.08 -18.82
N ALA A 714 35.19 -21.42 -19.59
CA ALA A 714 36.59 -21.27 -19.17
C ALA A 714 36.98 -19.80 -18.96
N VAL A 715 36.55 -18.90 -19.86
CA VAL A 715 36.76 -17.45 -19.73
C VAL A 715 35.98 -16.91 -18.55
N ALA A 716 34.69 -17.23 -18.43
CA ALA A 716 33.83 -16.75 -17.34
C ALA A 716 34.22 -17.30 -15.96
N GLY A 717 34.78 -18.51 -15.90
CA GLY A 717 35.23 -19.17 -14.69
C GLY A 717 36.66 -18.80 -14.25
N SER A 718 37.50 -18.26 -15.15
CA SER A 718 38.84 -17.80 -14.78
C SER A 718 38.76 -16.47 -14.01
N ALA A 719 39.61 -16.30 -12.98
CA ALA A 719 39.63 -15.08 -12.15
C ALA A 719 39.82 -13.79 -12.97
N ALA A 720 40.72 -13.79 -13.93
CA ALA A 720 41.00 -12.68 -14.80
C ALA A 720 39.87 -12.42 -15.81
N GLY A 721 39.40 -13.45 -16.50
CA GLY A 721 38.31 -13.34 -17.47
C GLY A 721 37.00 -12.92 -16.84
N SER A 722 36.64 -13.52 -15.69
CA SER A 722 35.46 -13.13 -14.92
C SER A 722 35.48 -11.65 -14.50
N ARG A 723 36.63 -11.17 -13.95
CA ARG A 723 36.78 -9.77 -13.57
C ARG A 723 36.61 -8.83 -14.76
N VAL A 724 37.23 -9.13 -15.89
CA VAL A 724 37.12 -8.33 -17.12
C VAL A 724 35.67 -8.30 -17.63
N LEU A 725 35.04 -9.48 -17.76
CA LEU A 725 33.65 -9.58 -18.22
C LEU A 725 32.68 -8.80 -17.30
N LYS A 726 32.78 -8.97 -15.98
CA LYS A 726 31.95 -8.28 -15.01
C LYS A 726 32.15 -6.75 -15.07
N THR A 727 33.41 -6.29 -15.15
CA THR A 727 33.72 -4.87 -15.27
C THR A 727 33.14 -4.26 -16.55
N LEU A 728 33.29 -4.93 -17.69
CA LEU A 728 32.75 -4.47 -18.98
C LEU A 728 31.22 -4.48 -19.01
N ALA A 729 30.61 -5.50 -18.39
CA ALA A 729 29.17 -5.65 -18.29
C ALA A 729 28.51 -4.80 -17.17
N GLY A 730 29.30 -4.19 -16.26
CA GLY A 730 28.76 -3.46 -15.10
C GLY A 730 28.14 -4.39 -14.05
N ILE A 731 28.62 -5.63 -13.96
CA ILE A 731 28.17 -6.66 -13.01
C ILE A 731 29.01 -6.57 -11.73
N ALA A 732 28.42 -6.86 -10.58
CA ALA A 732 29.09 -6.91 -9.28
C ALA A 732 30.18 -8.00 -9.28
N THR A 733 31.33 -7.70 -8.68
CA THR A 733 32.51 -8.57 -8.72
C THR A 733 32.33 -9.85 -7.93
N ASP A 734 31.50 -9.84 -6.92
CA ASP A 734 31.15 -10.94 -6.03
C ASP A 734 30.04 -11.85 -6.55
N ARG A 735 29.21 -11.38 -7.53
CA ARG A 735 28.21 -12.23 -8.18
C ARG A 735 28.82 -13.29 -9.07
N ARG A 736 28.37 -14.54 -8.95
CA ARG A 736 28.78 -15.64 -9.85
C ARG A 736 28.04 -15.50 -11.20
N LEU A 737 28.76 -15.68 -12.31
CA LEU A 737 28.13 -15.74 -13.63
C LEU A 737 27.57 -17.15 -13.86
N PRO A 738 26.31 -17.28 -14.33
CA PRO A 738 25.74 -18.58 -14.67
C PRO A 738 26.57 -19.31 -15.74
N ARG A 739 26.72 -20.63 -15.61
CA ARG A 739 27.45 -21.45 -16.57
C ARG A 739 26.56 -21.80 -17.77
N PHE A 740 27.10 -21.74 -18.97
CA PHE A 740 26.44 -22.25 -20.16
C PHE A 740 26.45 -23.79 -20.13
N ALA A 741 25.29 -24.37 -20.48
CA ALA A 741 25.17 -25.80 -20.65
C ALA A 741 26.02 -26.28 -21.85
N ASP A 742 26.60 -27.47 -21.75
CA ASP A 742 27.40 -28.07 -22.82
C ASP A 742 26.54 -28.39 -24.05
N GLU A 743 25.27 -28.76 -23.84
CA GLU A 743 24.25 -28.94 -24.87
C GLU A 743 23.02 -28.11 -24.57
N THR A 744 22.52 -27.32 -25.54
CA THR A 744 21.29 -26.55 -25.40
C THR A 744 20.05 -27.46 -25.41
N PHE A 745 18.98 -27.03 -24.74
CA PHE A 745 17.73 -27.79 -24.78
C PHE A 745 17.23 -28.00 -26.23
N ARG A 746 17.33 -27.01 -27.11
CA ARG A 746 16.90 -27.11 -28.50
C ARG A 746 17.71 -28.15 -29.25
N SER A 747 19.05 -28.23 -29.06
CA SER A 747 19.89 -29.26 -29.66
C SER A 747 19.43 -30.66 -29.21
N TRP A 748 19.30 -30.84 -27.91
CA TRP A 748 18.81 -32.09 -27.36
C TRP A 748 17.43 -32.48 -27.91
N PHE A 749 16.47 -31.52 -27.92
CA PHE A 749 15.10 -31.77 -28.39
C PHE A 749 15.05 -32.21 -29.86
N THR A 750 15.91 -31.63 -30.72
CA THR A 750 15.96 -31.97 -32.16
C THR A 750 16.57 -33.32 -32.43
N HIS A 751 17.49 -33.79 -31.56
CA HIS A 751 18.20 -35.07 -31.73
C HIS A 751 17.67 -36.22 -30.86
N ARG A 752 16.65 -35.94 -30.04
CA ARG A 752 16.04 -36.97 -29.20
C ARG A 752 15.31 -38.03 -30.04
N PRO A 753 15.29 -39.30 -29.59
CA PRO A 753 14.44 -40.34 -30.25
C PRO A 753 12.97 -39.90 -30.19
N GLU A 754 12.23 -40.25 -31.23
CA GLU A 754 10.76 -40.06 -31.20
C GLU A 754 10.17 -40.90 -30.06
N PRO A 755 9.15 -40.37 -29.34
CA PRO A 755 8.51 -41.12 -28.27
C PRO A 755 7.87 -42.40 -28.82
N THR A 756 8.33 -43.57 -28.36
CA THR A 756 7.78 -44.85 -28.74
C THR A 756 6.67 -45.29 -27.78
N GLY A 757 5.45 -45.56 -28.29
CA GLY A 757 4.46 -46.35 -27.57
C GLY A 757 3.18 -45.69 -27.07
N ARG A 758 3.01 -44.39 -27.11
CA ARG A 758 1.72 -43.67 -26.79
C ARG A 758 1.29 -42.87 -28.01
N LYS A 759 0.00 -43.03 -28.42
CA LYS A 759 -0.64 -42.06 -29.31
C LYS A 759 -0.76 -40.78 -28.54
N LEU A 760 0.14 -39.83 -28.73
CA LEU A 760 0.05 -38.47 -28.19
C LEU A 760 -1.11 -37.77 -28.91
N GLY A 761 -2.10 -37.33 -28.16
CA GLY A 761 -3.39 -36.86 -28.72
C GLY A 761 -3.54 -35.37 -28.90
N ARG A 762 -2.87 -34.55 -28.07
CA ARG A 762 -3.05 -33.09 -28.05
C ARG A 762 -1.72 -32.37 -28.19
N LEU A 763 -1.64 -31.46 -29.16
CA LEU A 763 -0.42 -30.68 -29.40
C LEU A 763 -0.25 -29.60 -28.33
N VAL A 764 0.97 -29.43 -27.84
CA VAL A 764 1.38 -28.32 -26.97
C VAL A 764 2.71 -27.73 -27.45
N VAL A 765 2.86 -26.41 -27.40
CA VAL A 765 4.11 -25.74 -27.69
C VAL A 765 4.84 -25.45 -26.38
N LEU A 766 5.98 -26.06 -26.13
CA LEU A 766 6.89 -25.70 -25.05
C LEU A 766 7.73 -24.49 -25.49
N TRP A 767 7.68 -23.39 -24.74
CA TRP A 767 8.46 -22.19 -24.96
C TRP A 767 9.85 -22.30 -24.33
N PRO A 768 10.93 -22.53 -25.11
CA PRO A 768 12.28 -22.60 -24.56
C PRO A 768 12.84 -21.19 -24.39
N ASP A 769 12.69 -20.62 -23.20
CA ASP A 769 13.26 -19.32 -22.86
C ASP A 769 14.80 -19.34 -22.90
N THR A 770 15.42 -18.17 -22.76
CA THR A 770 16.89 -18.05 -22.85
C THR A 770 17.60 -18.86 -21.76
N PHE A 771 17.03 -18.91 -20.55
CA PHE A 771 17.69 -19.53 -19.39
C PHE A 771 17.53 -21.04 -19.41
N THR A 772 16.34 -21.56 -19.61
CA THR A 772 16.10 -23.00 -19.75
C THR A 772 16.74 -23.58 -21.02
N ASN A 773 16.95 -22.78 -22.08
CA ASN A 773 17.60 -23.28 -23.29
C ASN A 773 19.14 -23.35 -23.18
N HIS A 774 19.77 -22.33 -22.53
CA HIS A 774 21.23 -22.16 -22.60
C HIS A 774 21.96 -22.41 -21.29
N PHE A 775 21.29 -22.35 -20.13
CA PHE A 775 21.90 -22.44 -18.82
C PHE A 775 21.41 -23.67 -18.02
N GLN A 776 20.09 -23.92 -18.02
CA GLN A 776 19.46 -24.99 -17.24
C GLN A 776 18.55 -25.88 -18.10
N PRO A 777 19.09 -26.57 -19.14
CA PRO A 777 18.30 -27.39 -20.08
C PRO A 777 17.61 -28.58 -19.41
N HIS A 778 18.08 -29.04 -18.27
CA HIS A 778 17.50 -30.15 -17.51
C HIS A 778 16.06 -29.86 -17.11
N ILE A 779 15.70 -28.61 -16.81
CA ILE A 779 14.34 -28.17 -16.46
C ILE A 779 13.38 -28.38 -17.65
N ALA A 780 13.78 -27.90 -18.84
CA ALA A 780 12.93 -28.06 -20.02
C ALA A 780 12.85 -29.55 -20.46
N ARG A 781 13.91 -30.35 -20.21
CA ARG A 781 13.89 -31.83 -20.44
C ARG A 781 12.91 -32.50 -19.46
N ALA A 782 12.87 -32.08 -18.21
CA ALA A 782 11.91 -32.54 -17.21
C ALA A 782 10.47 -32.17 -17.63
N ALA A 783 10.25 -30.93 -18.04
CA ALA A 783 8.93 -30.48 -18.52
C ALA A 783 8.42 -31.29 -19.72
N VAL A 784 9.30 -31.63 -20.65
CA VAL A 784 8.93 -32.51 -21.78
C VAL A 784 8.44 -33.88 -21.27
N LYS A 785 9.14 -34.50 -20.31
CA LYS A 785 8.72 -35.78 -19.73
C LYS A 785 7.34 -35.71 -19.08
N VAL A 786 7.13 -34.65 -18.30
CA VAL A 786 5.85 -34.39 -17.60
C VAL A 786 4.71 -34.22 -18.63
N LEU A 787 4.91 -33.38 -19.64
CA LEU A 787 3.89 -33.13 -20.67
C LEU A 787 3.59 -34.38 -21.50
N GLU A 788 4.60 -35.17 -21.86
CA GLU A 788 4.43 -36.45 -22.60
C GLU A 788 3.73 -37.48 -21.71
N ALA A 789 4.04 -37.56 -20.41
CA ALA A 789 3.32 -38.43 -19.47
C ALA A 789 1.85 -37.99 -19.33
N ALA A 790 1.55 -36.69 -19.40
CA ALA A 790 0.21 -36.12 -19.41
C ALA A 790 -0.54 -36.32 -20.75
N GLY A 791 0.09 -37.02 -21.75
CA GLY A 791 -0.54 -37.35 -23.03
C GLY A 791 -0.45 -36.26 -24.11
N PHE A 792 0.43 -35.25 -23.92
CA PHE A 792 0.64 -34.22 -24.93
C PHE A 792 1.72 -34.60 -25.94
N GLU A 793 1.52 -34.17 -27.21
CA GLU A 793 2.58 -34.11 -28.21
C GLU A 793 3.32 -32.77 -28.07
N VAL A 794 4.58 -32.82 -27.57
CA VAL A 794 5.35 -31.61 -27.31
C VAL A 794 6.08 -31.13 -28.54
N ASN A 795 5.82 -29.88 -28.93
CA ASN A 795 6.55 -29.19 -30.00
C ASN A 795 7.29 -27.96 -29.44
N ILE A 796 8.24 -27.43 -30.21
CA ILE A 796 8.94 -26.17 -29.87
C ILE A 796 8.93 -25.21 -31.06
N PRO A 797 8.98 -23.88 -30.85
CA PRO A 797 8.99 -22.93 -31.97
C PRO A 797 10.12 -23.24 -32.95
N ARG A 798 9.85 -23.20 -34.27
CA ARG A 798 10.81 -23.57 -35.33
C ARG A 798 12.12 -22.77 -35.29
N ARG A 799 12.08 -21.53 -34.78
CA ARG A 799 13.23 -20.63 -34.65
C ARG A 799 13.50 -20.29 -33.19
N PRO A 800 14.76 -20.02 -32.78
CA PRO A 800 15.06 -19.50 -31.47
C PRO A 800 14.42 -18.10 -31.28
N LEU A 801 13.60 -17.95 -30.25
CA LEU A 801 12.85 -16.74 -29.92
C LEU A 801 13.23 -16.22 -28.53
N CYS A 802 12.77 -15.03 -28.19
CA CYS A 802 12.87 -14.43 -26.86
C CYS A 802 11.62 -13.59 -26.63
N CYS A 803 11.03 -13.63 -25.45
CA CYS A 803 9.87 -12.84 -25.06
C CYS A 803 10.14 -11.32 -25.05
N GLY A 804 11.41 -10.92 -24.97
CA GLY A 804 11.80 -9.50 -24.95
C GLY A 804 11.90 -8.87 -23.56
N ARG A 805 11.61 -9.61 -22.48
CA ARG A 805 11.63 -9.08 -21.10
C ARG A 805 12.92 -8.37 -20.74
N PRO A 806 14.14 -8.88 -20.98
CA PRO A 806 15.36 -8.17 -20.64
C PRO A 806 15.51 -6.82 -21.40
N LEU A 807 14.99 -6.72 -22.63
CA LEU A 807 14.97 -5.47 -23.39
C LEU A 807 13.98 -4.47 -22.82
N TYR A 808 12.82 -4.94 -22.42
CA TYR A 808 11.76 -4.15 -21.78
C TYR A 808 12.28 -3.44 -20.53
N ASP A 809 12.92 -4.16 -19.61
CA ASP A 809 13.40 -3.63 -18.33
C ASP A 809 14.40 -2.47 -18.49
N TYR A 810 15.14 -2.43 -19.60
CA TYR A 810 16.06 -1.35 -19.93
C TYR A 810 15.48 -0.29 -20.90
N GLY A 811 14.18 -0.34 -21.20
CA GLY A 811 13.51 0.62 -22.08
C GLY A 811 13.90 0.49 -23.56
N PHE A 812 14.37 -0.68 -24.01
CA PHE A 812 14.55 -0.98 -25.44
C PHE A 812 13.22 -1.40 -26.11
N LEU A 813 12.17 -0.60 -25.93
CA LEU A 813 10.80 -0.99 -26.30
C LEU A 813 10.61 -1.24 -27.79
N ARG A 814 11.33 -0.54 -28.66
CA ARG A 814 11.32 -0.83 -30.10
C ARG A 814 11.78 -2.25 -30.39
N GLN A 815 12.86 -2.68 -29.73
CA GLN A 815 13.46 -4.00 -29.93
C GLN A 815 12.60 -5.08 -29.23
N ALA A 816 12.05 -4.80 -28.07
CA ALA A 816 11.11 -5.70 -27.38
C ALA A 816 9.88 -5.97 -28.26
N ARG A 817 9.26 -4.92 -28.83
CA ARG A 817 8.14 -5.03 -29.79
C ARG A 817 8.50 -5.86 -31.02
N GLN A 818 9.74 -5.73 -31.53
CA GLN A 818 10.21 -6.56 -32.65
C GLN A 818 10.36 -8.06 -32.26
N GLN A 819 10.80 -8.36 -31.01
CA GLN A 819 10.87 -9.74 -30.55
C GLN A 819 9.46 -10.36 -30.40
N LEU A 820 8.53 -9.64 -29.84
CA LEU A 820 7.13 -10.09 -29.70
C LEU A 820 6.49 -10.34 -31.07
N ARG A 821 6.64 -9.43 -32.05
CA ARG A 821 6.16 -9.64 -33.42
C ARG A 821 6.79 -10.86 -34.08
N ARG A 822 8.07 -11.14 -33.82
CA ARG A 822 8.73 -12.36 -34.31
C ARG A 822 8.13 -13.60 -33.66
N ALA A 823 7.80 -13.56 -32.36
CA ALA A 823 7.13 -14.66 -31.68
C ALA A 823 5.76 -14.92 -32.30
N LEU A 824 4.92 -13.89 -32.45
CA LEU A 824 3.61 -14.00 -33.11
C LEU A 824 3.71 -14.57 -34.53
N ASN A 825 4.58 -14.01 -35.36
CA ASN A 825 4.75 -14.50 -36.75
C ASN A 825 5.24 -15.96 -36.81
N THR A 826 6.05 -16.41 -35.84
CA THR A 826 6.59 -17.77 -35.85
C THR A 826 5.56 -18.76 -35.32
N LEU A 827 4.74 -18.36 -34.34
CA LEU A 827 3.70 -19.18 -33.71
C LEU A 827 2.32 -19.00 -34.36
N HIS A 828 2.23 -18.26 -35.47
CA HIS A 828 0.95 -17.95 -36.10
C HIS A 828 0.08 -19.18 -36.40
N PRO A 829 0.61 -20.29 -36.94
CA PRO A 829 -0.19 -21.51 -37.17
C PRO A 829 -0.74 -22.10 -35.88
N GLU A 830 0.09 -22.16 -34.84
CA GLU A 830 -0.27 -22.72 -33.53
C GLU A 830 -1.29 -21.82 -32.83
N ILE A 831 -1.11 -20.49 -32.89
CA ILE A 831 -2.06 -19.51 -32.34
C ILE A 831 -3.43 -19.65 -33.01
N ALA A 832 -3.46 -19.67 -34.34
CA ALA A 832 -4.70 -19.80 -35.10
C ALA A 832 -5.43 -21.13 -34.85
N ALA A 833 -4.69 -22.19 -34.49
CA ALA A 833 -5.23 -23.49 -34.14
C ALA A 833 -5.62 -23.62 -32.65
N GLY A 834 -5.44 -22.57 -31.83
CA GLY A 834 -5.74 -22.58 -30.40
C GLY A 834 -4.80 -23.48 -29.57
N VAL A 835 -3.58 -23.79 -30.08
CA VAL A 835 -2.63 -24.66 -29.40
C VAL A 835 -2.06 -24.00 -28.15
N PRO A 836 -2.12 -24.64 -26.96
CA PRO A 836 -1.54 -24.09 -25.74
C PRO A 836 -0.02 -23.89 -25.85
N VAL A 837 0.47 -22.81 -25.27
CA VAL A 837 1.91 -22.53 -25.16
C VAL A 837 2.31 -22.57 -23.69
N VAL A 838 3.26 -23.43 -23.34
CA VAL A 838 3.75 -23.58 -21.96
C VAL A 838 5.07 -22.82 -21.79
N GLY A 839 5.11 -21.92 -20.83
CA GLY A 839 6.33 -21.24 -20.37
C GLY A 839 6.81 -21.76 -19.01
N LEU A 840 8.12 -21.96 -18.88
CA LEU A 840 8.75 -22.43 -17.63
C LEU A 840 9.31 -21.27 -16.79
N GLU A 841 9.54 -20.13 -17.42
CA GLU A 841 10.01 -18.92 -16.74
C GLU A 841 8.83 -17.97 -16.55
N PRO A 842 8.37 -17.70 -15.29
CA PRO A 842 7.19 -16.88 -15.03
C PRO A 842 7.29 -15.47 -15.62
N SER A 843 8.49 -14.90 -15.69
CA SER A 843 8.68 -13.58 -16.30
C SER A 843 8.42 -13.56 -17.81
N CYS A 844 8.59 -14.68 -18.51
CA CYS A 844 8.22 -14.82 -19.93
C CYS A 844 6.71 -14.93 -20.10
N VAL A 845 6.05 -15.75 -19.29
CA VAL A 845 4.58 -15.90 -19.30
C VAL A 845 3.91 -14.56 -19.00
N ALA A 846 4.36 -13.84 -17.97
CA ALA A 846 3.89 -12.49 -17.64
C ALA A 846 4.05 -11.52 -18.84
N THR A 847 5.18 -11.57 -19.55
CA THR A 847 5.38 -10.72 -20.75
C THR A 847 4.33 -10.99 -21.81
N PHE A 848 3.93 -12.25 -22.04
CA PHE A 848 2.91 -12.59 -23.03
C PHE A 848 1.48 -12.25 -22.58
N ARG A 849 1.17 -12.45 -21.28
CA ARG A 849 -0.18 -12.20 -20.77
C ARG A 849 -0.45 -10.73 -20.48
N ASP A 850 0.55 -9.97 -20.02
CA ASP A 850 0.38 -8.61 -19.49
C ASP A 850 0.97 -7.52 -20.42
N GLU A 851 2.27 -7.57 -20.74
CA GLU A 851 2.89 -6.47 -21.49
C GLU A 851 2.64 -6.54 -23.00
N MET A 852 2.53 -7.74 -23.57
CA MET A 852 2.38 -7.90 -25.03
C MET A 852 1.08 -7.29 -25.55
N PRO A 853 -0.11 -7.53 -24.97
CA PRO A 853 -1.36 -6.92 -25.42
C PRO A 853 -1.31 -5.39 -25.41
N SER A 854 -0.66 -4.80 -24.41
CA SER A 854 -0.47 -3.35 -24.30
C SER A 854 0.53 -2.79 -25.31
N LEU A 855 1.68 -3.46 -25.52
CA LEU A 855 2.71 -3.06 -26.48
C LEU A 855 2.29 -3.23 -27.95
N LEU A 856 1.46 -4.22 -28.23
CA LEU A 856 0.95 -4.57 -29.57
C LEU A 856 -0.56 -4.33 -29.66
N HIS A 857 -1.04 -3.29 -28.99
CA HIS A 857 -2.44 -2.95 -28.95
C HIS A 857 -3.09 -2.94 -30.35
N GLY A 858 -4.25 -3.60 -30.47
CA GLY A 858 -4.98 -3.75 -31.72
C GLY A 858 -4.49 -4.90 -32.62
N ASP A 859 -3.53 -5.72 -32.17
CA ASP A 859 -3.09 -6.92 -32.87
C ASP A 859 -3.87 -8.15 -32.33
N PRO A 860 -4.81 -8.75 -33.11
CA PRO A 860 -5.60 -9.88 -32.64
C PRO A 860 -4.77 -11.09 -32.24
N ALA A 861 -3.68 -11.40 -32.96
CA ALA A 861 -2.81 -12.53 -32.62
C ALA A 861 -2.11 -12.34 -31.25
N ALA A 862 -1.91 -11.09 -30.81
CA ALA A 862 -1.38 -10.82 -29.49
C ALA A 862 -2.41 -11.11 -28.39
N GLN A 863 -3.68 -10.83 -28.63
CA GLN A 863 -4.76 -11.18 -27.72
C GLN A 863 -4.94 -12.70 -27.65
N ASP A 864 -5.00 -13.39 -28.80
CA ASP A 864 -5.16 -14.83 -28.87
C ASP A 864 -4.02 -15.54 -28.13
N LEU A 865 -2.76 -15.18 -28.40
CA LEU A 865 -1.60 -15.76 -27.71
C LEU A 865 -1.64 -15.50 -26.20
N SER A 866 -2.07 -14.32 -25.79
CA SER A 866 -2.18 -13.97 -24.36
C SER A 866 -3.09 -14.94 -23.60
N GLY A 867 -4.21 -15.38 -24.22
CA GLY A 867 -5.14 -16.37 -23.65
C GLY A 867 -4.67 -17.83 -23.75
N GLN A 868 -3.64 -18.11 -24.57
CA GLN A 868 -3.14 -19.46 -24.85
C GLN A 868 -1.82 -19.80 -24.11
N VAL A 869 -1.22 -18.85 -23.40
CA VAL A 869 0.04 -19.07 -22.68
C VAL A 869 -0.22 -19.45 -21.23
N PHE A 870 0.39 -20.53 -20.76
CA PHE A 870 0.20 -21.12 -19.43
C PHE A 870 1.56 -21.37 -18.75
N LEU A 871 1.60 -21.34 -17.42
CA LEU A 871 2.61 -22.03 -16.64
C LEU A 871 2.37 -23.54 -16.71
N LEU A 872 3.42 -24.35 -16.42
CA LEU A 872 3.30 -25.80 -16.50
C LEU A 872 2.18 -26.33 -15.60
N GLY A 873 2.18 -25.94 -14.33
CA GLY A 873 1.17 -26.36 -13.36
C GLY A 873 -0.25 -25.99 -13.77
N GLU A 874 -0.45 -24.77 -14.31
CA GLU A 874 -1.76 -24.30 -14.80
C GLU A 874 -2.30 -25.14 -15.95
N LEU A 875 -1.44 -25.46 -16.94
CA LEU A 875 -1.88 -26.30 -18.05
C LEU A 875 -2.25 -27.70 -17.59
N LEU A 876 -1.42 -28.29 -16.72
CA LEU A 876 -1.66 -29.63 -16.17
C LEU A 876 -2.98 -29.68 -15.39
N GLU A 877 -3.25 -28.69 -14.56
CA GLU A 877 -4.50 -28.63 -13.78
C GLU A 877 -5.73 -28.51 -14.67
N LYS A 878 -5.63 -27.70 -15.73
CA LYS A 878 -6.71 -27.48 -16.69
C LYS A 878 -6.98 -28.69 -17.59
N GLU A 879 -5.92 -29.34 -18.07
CA GLU A 879 -6.03 -30.29 -19.18
C GLU A 879 -5.71 -31.76 -18.81
N ALA A 880 -5.03 -31.97 -17.67
CA ALA A 880 -4.59 -33.28 -17.18
C ALA A 880 -4.64 -33.34 -15.62
N PRO A 881 -5.77 -33.00 -14.98
CA PRO A 881 -5.87 -32.96 -13.51
C PRO A 881 -5.59 -34.34 -12.87
N ASP A 882 -5.76 -35.40 -13.61
CA ASP A 882 -5.65 -36.78 -13.14
C ASP A 882 -4.23 -37.38 -13.33
N LEU A 883 -3.26 -36.60 -13.78
CA LEU A 883 -1.89 -37.05 -14.10
C LEU A 883 -1.24 -37.90 -12.99
N LEU A 884 -1.59 -37.65 -11.73
CA LEU A 884 -0.99 -38.28 -10.55
C LEU A 884 -1.94 -39.23 -9.81
N GLN A 885 -3.13 -39.56 -10.38
CA GLN A 885 -4.11 -40.43 -9.69
C GLN A 885 -3.56 -41.84 -9.43
N ASP A 886 -2.65 -42.33 -10.29
CA ASP A 886 -2.05 -43.68 -10.18
C ASP A 886 -0.88 -43.75 -9.20
N LEU A 887 -0.45 -42.66 -8.56
CA LEU A 887 0.69 -42.63 -7.64
C LEU A 887 0.43 -43.24 -6.26
N GLY A 888 -0.81 -43.65 -5.97
CA GLY A 888 -1.20 -44.14 -4.63
C GLY A 888 -1.28 -43.01 -3.57
N PRO A 889 -1.72 -43.33 -2.33
CA PRO A 889 -1.80 -42.36 -1.27
C PRO A 889 -0.40 -41.87 -0.87
N PRO A 890 -0.27 -40.59 -0.44
CA PRO A 890 0.99 -40.04 0.04
C PRO A 890 1.51 -40.84 1.26
N ALA A 891 2.83 -40.81 1.46
CA ALA A 891 3.48 -41.45 2.59
C ALA A 891 2.88 -40.96 3.93
N PRO A 892 2.83 -41.81 4.96
CA PRO A 892 2.28 -41.43 6.27
C PRO A 892 3.08 -40.30 6.97
N ASP A 893 4.34 -40.11 6.58
CA ASP A 893 5.22 -39.02 7.03
C ASP A 893 5.59 -38.20 5.79
N PRO A 894 4.88 -37.09 5.51
CA PRO A 894 5.07 -36.33 4.27
C PRO A 894 6.40 -35.57 4.28
N ASP A 895 7.12 -35.66 3.14
CA ASP A 895 8.28 -34.80 2.89
C ASP A 895 7.87 -33.31 3.00
N ARG A 896 8.76 -32.45 3.49
CA ARG A 896 8.52 -31.01 3.59
C ARG A 896 9.06 -30.28 2.36
N ALA A 897 8.31 -29.30 1.87
CA ALA A 897 8.74 -28.44 0.78
C ALA A 897 8.55 -26.95 1.16
N LEU A 898 9.57 -26.13 0.87
CA LEU A 898 9.51 -24.68 0.94
C LEU A 898 9.31 -24.12 -0.47
N LEU A 899 8.10 -23.62 -0.75
CA LEU A 899 7.70 -23.12 -2.07
C LEU A 899 7.86 -21.60 -2.14
N HIS A 900 8.76 -21.10 -3.02
CA HIS A 900 8.91 -19.67 -3.27
C HIS A 900 8.41 -19.27 -4.65
N GLY A 901 7.32 -18.50 -4.69
CA GLY A 901 6.77 -17.94 -5.93
C GLY A 901 7.59 -16.79 -6.52
N HIS A 902 7.73 -16.80 -7.84
CA HIS A 902 8.29 -15.68 -8.57
C HIS A 902 7.40 -14.42 -8.43
N CYS A 903 8.02 -13.22 -8.38
CA CYS A 903 7.28 -11.95 -8.21
C CYS A 903 6.14 -11.79 -9.22
N HIS A 904 6.37 -12.07 -10.51
CA HIS A 904 5.35 -11.97 -11.55
C HIS A 904 4.24 -13.03 -11.39
N GLN A 905 4.58 -14.21 -10.88
CA GLN A 905 3.60 -15.25 -10.59
C GLN A 905 2.64 -14.78 -9.50
N LYS A 906 3.18 -14.25 -8.41
CA LYS A 906 2.39 -13.68 -7.31
C LYS A 906 1.57 -12.45 -7.71
N SER A 907 2.05 -11.66 -8.71
CA SER A 907 1.48 -10.35 -9.01
C SER A 907 0.53 -10.33 -10.20
N VAL A 908 0.78 -11.11 -11.26
CA VAL A 908 0.06 -11.00 -12.52
C VAL A 908 -0.30 -12.34 -13.17
N LEU A 909 0.03 -13.48 -12.53
CA LEU A 909 -0.24 -14.82 -13.07
C LEU A 909 -1.14 -15.67 -12.16
N GLY A 910 -1.85 -15.07 -11.22
CA GLY A 910 -2.85 -15.78 -10.40
C GLY A 910 -2.33 -16.41 -9.10
N GLY A 911 -1.04 -16.22 -8.75
CA GLY A 911 -0.51 -16.69 -7.46
C GLY A 911 0.18 -18.05 -7.51
N MET A 912 0.27 -18.72 -6.34
CA MET A 912 1.03 -19.96 -6.13
C MET A 912 0.16 -21.20 -5.89
N GLU A 913 -1.14 -21.02 -5.80
CA GLU A 913 -2.08 -22.05 -5.36
C GLU A 913 -2.00 -23.33 -6.21
N THR A 914 -1.83 -23.17 -7.53
CA THR A 914 -1.70 -24.29 -8.45
C THR A 914 -0.44 -25.12 -8.17
N ASP A 915 0.71 -24.46 -7.98
CA ASP A 915 1.98 -25.15 -7.71
C ASP A 915 1.94 -25.84 -6.35
N ARG A 916 1.32 -25.19 -5.33
CA ARG A 916 1.08 -25.78 -4.02
C ARG A 916 0.27 -27.08 -4.14
N ARG A 917 -0.89 -27.03 -4.83
CA ARG A 917 -1.75 -28.22 -5.01
C ARG A 917 -1.00 -29.37 -5.70
N TRP A 918 -0.14 -29.09 -6.69
CA TRP A 918 0.68 -30.13 -7.31
C TRP A 918 1.68 -30.75 -6.34
N LEU A 919 2.36 -29.96 -5.51
CA LEU A 919 3.27 -30.47 -4.49
C LEU A 919 2.53 -31.27 -3.40
N GLU A 920 1.37 -30.81 -2.94
CA GLU A 920 0.53 -31.53 -1.98
C GLU A 920 0.03 -32.86 -2.54
N ARG A 921 -0.37 -32.92 -3.82
CA ARG A 921 -0.71 -34.17 -4.52
C ARG A 921 0.47 -35.13 -4.63
N LEU A 922 1.69 -34.61 -4.66
CA LEU A 922 2.92 -35.41 -4.61
C LEU A 922 3.28 -35.90 -3.20
N GLY A 923 2.51 -35.49 -2.18
CA GLY A 923 2.70 -35.89 -0.78
C GLY A 923 3.64 -34.98 0.01
N TYR A 924 3.89 -33.76 -0.43
CA TYR A 924 4.64 -32.77 0.35
C TYR A 924 3.73 -32.01 1.31
N GLN A 925 4.26 -31.74 2.50
CA GLN A 925 3.77 -30.67 3.35
C GLN A 925 4.40 -29.36 2.88
N VAL A 926 3.60 -28.48 2.27
CA VAL A 926 4.09 -27.26 1.62
C VAL A 926 4.07 -26.08 2.58
N GLU A 927 5.24 -25.50 2.80
CA GLU A 927 5.40 -24.22 3.49
C GLU A 927 5.72 -23.11 2.47
N GLU A 928 5.16 -21.93 2.65
CA GLU A 928 5.52 -20.75 1.89
C GLU A 928 6.16 -19.71 2.81
N PRO A 929 7.32 -19.13 2.46
CA PRO A 929 7.85 -18.01 3.20
C PRO A 929 6.87 -16.83 3.09
N ALA A 930 6.89 -15.94 4.07
CA ALA A 930 6.08 -14.72 4.01
C ALA A 930 6.27 -14.03 2.65
N PRO A 931 5.20 -13.43 2.06
CA PRO A 931 5.28 -12.85 0.73
C PRO A 931 6.37 -11.77 0.64
N GLY A 932 7.34 -11.98 -0.24
CA GLY A 932 8.50 -11.13 -0.43
C GLY A 932 9.13 -11.30 -1.81
N CYS A 933 10.21 -10.57 -2.06
CA CYS A 933 11.00 -10.62 -3.28
C CYS A 933 12.33 -11.31 -3.03
N CYS A 934 12.82 -12.13 -3.99
CA CYS A 934 14.16 -12.69 -3.91
C CYS A 934 15.27 -11.63 -4.03
N GLY A 935 14.94 -10.41 -4.47
CA GLY A 935 15.87 -9.30 -4.68
C GLY A 935 16.61 -9.35 -6.03
N MET A 936 16.81 -10.49 -6.64
CA MET A 936 17.57 -10.62 -7.90
C MET A 936 16.90 -9.91 -9.07
N ALA A 937 15.58 -10.06 -9.23
CA ALA A 937 14.76 -9.39 -10.24
C ALA A 937 15.43 -9.33 -11.64
N GLY A 938 15.70 -10.48 -12.23
CA GLY A 938 16.40 -10.60 -13.50
C GLY A 938 17.83 -10.07 -13.45
N ALA A 939 18.09 -9.00 -14.19
CA ALA A 939 19.41 -8.38 -14.27
C ALA A 939 19.74 -7.46 -13.08
N PHE A 940 18.75 -6.99 -12.32
CA PHE A 940 18.90 -5.98 -11.28
C PHE A 940 19.94 -6.38 -10.21
N GLY A 941 19.83 -7.59 -9.66
CA GLY A 941 20.74 -8.07 -8.62
C GLY A 941 22.15 -8.41 -9.10
N PHE A 942 22.36 -8.52 -10.41
CA PHE A 942 23.69 -8.66 -10.98
C PHE A 942 24.42 -7.31 -11.15
N GLU A 943 23.70 -6.20 -11.28
CA GLU A 943 24.33 -4.90 -11.47
C GLU A 943 25.11 -4.44 -10.22
N ALA A 944 26.36 -3.99 -10.43
CA ALA A 944 27.26 -3.61 -9.33
C ALA A 944 26.68 -2.56 -8.36
N LYS A 945 25.83 -1.67 -8.85
CA LYS A 945 25.18 -0.62 -8.03
C LYS A 945 23.93 -1.09 -7.28
N HIS A 946 23.42 -2.28 -7.57
CA HIS A 946 22.17 -2.81 -7.01
C HIS A 946 22.37 -4.11 -6.20
N ALA A 947 23.56 -4.72 -6.27
CA ALA A 947 23.79 -6.04 -5.70
C ALA A 947 23.55 -6.10 -4.18
N ASP A 948 23.94 -5.05 -3.43
CA ASP A 948 23.72 -4.99 -2.00
C ASP A 948 22.22 -4.87 -1.69
N LEU A 949 21.53 -3.94 -2.33
CA LEU A 949 20.07 -3.79 -2.16
C LEU A 949 19.32 -5.09 -2.56
N ALA A 950 19.80 -5.80 -3.56
CA ALA A 950 19.21 -7.08 -3.97
C ALA A 950 19.35 -8.15 -2.88
N ARG A 951 20.49 -8.22 -2.20
CA ARG A 951 20.68 -9.12 -1.04
C ARG A 951 19.76 -8.72 0.10
N ASP A 952 19.77 -7.43 0.47
CA ASP A 952 18.92 -6.92 1.55
C ASP A 952 17.44 -7.20 1.29
N CYS A 953 16.97 -7.07 0.04
CA CYS A 953 15.59 -7.45 -0.33
C CYS A 953 15.33 -8.96 -0.16
N GLY A 954 16.30 -9.81 -0.48
CA GLY A 954 16.20 -11.26 -0.29
C GLY A 954 16.19 -11.66 1.18
N GLU A 955 16.95 -10.96 2.01
CA GLU A 955 17.05 -11.21 3.47
C GLU A 955 15.77 -10.85 4.22
N LEU A 956 14.92 -9.98 3.67
CA LEU A 956 13.67 -9.62 4.34
C LEU A 956 12.79 -10.86 4.66
N GLU A 957 12.75 -11.85 3.78
CA GLU A 957 11.89 -13.01 3.92
C GLU A 957 12.55 -14.30 3.40
N LEU A 958 12.87 -14.36 2.08
CA LEU A 958 13.25 -15.59 1.39
C LEU A 958 14.53 -16.23 1.95
N LEU A 959 15.62 -15.49 1.98
CA LEU A 959 16.92 -16.06 2.34
C LEU A 959 16.96 -16.48 3.82
N THR A 960 16.26 -15.72 4.66
CA THR A 960 16.06 -16.06 6.08
C THR A 960 15.27 -17.37 6.22
N ALA A 961 14.16 -17.54 5.48
CA ALA A 961 13.35 -18.75 5.49
C ALA A 961 14.14 -19.96 4.96
N VAL A 962 14.90 -19.80 3.87
CA VAL A 962 15.75 -20.87 3.31
C VAL A 962 16.83 -21.35 4.29
N ARG A 963 17.46 -20.43 5.05
CA ARG A 963 18.45 -20.83 6.06
C ARG A 963 17.81 -21.46 7.30
N ALA A 964 16.56 -21.09 7.63
CA ALA A 964 15.84 -21.70 8.74
C ALA A 964 15.27 -23.08 8.39
N ALA A 965 15.06 -23.36 7.11
CA ALA A 965 14.62 -24.67 6.64
C ALA A 965 15.77 -25.69 6.75
N GLY A 966 15.51 -26.88 7.32
CA GLY A 966 16.45 -27.99 7.41
C GLY A 966 16.94 -28.48 6.03
N ASP A 967 18.06 -29.18 5.99
CA ASP A 967 18.62 -29.69 4.74
C ASP A 967 17.72 -30.72 4.05
N GLU A 968 16.83 -31.36 4.82
CA GLU A 968 15.81 -32.32 4.35
C GLU A 968 14.62 -31.65 3.64
N VAL A 969 14.46 -30.31 3.79
CA VAL A 969 13.34 -29.59 3.18
C VAL A 969 13.64 -29.32 1.72
N GLU A 970 12.77 -29.79 0.82
CA GLU A 970 12.86 -29.53 -0.62
C GLU A 970 12.59 -28.04 -0.92
N LEU A 971 13.52 -27.39 -1.61
CA LEU A 971 13.35 -25.99 -2.03
C LEU A 971 12.76 -25.93 -3.45
N VAL A 972 11.62 -25.29 -3.62
CA VAL A 972 10.95 -25.19 -4.92
C VAL A 972 10.79 -23.75 -5.35
N ALA A 973 11.28 -23.40 -6.56
CA ALA A 973 11.14 -22.06 -7.14
C ALA A 973 11.25 -22.09 -8.67
N ASP A 974 10.25 -21.61 -9.38
CA ASP A 974 10.21 -21.68 -10.86
C ASP A 974 11.03 -20.58 -11.54
N GLY A 975 11.23 -19.43 -10.90
CA GLY A 975 11.99 -18.34 -11.51
C GLY A 975 13.51 -18.57 -11.50
N PHE A 976 14.18 -18.42 -12.64
CA PHE A 976 15.64 -18.48 -12.75
C PHE A 976 16.34 -17.54 -11.75
N SER A 977 15.87 -16.29 -11.66
CA SER A 977 16.42 -15.29 -10.74
C SER A 977 16.33 -15.70 -9.28
N CYS A 978 15.23 -16.36 -8.88
CA CYS A 978 15.01 -16.83 -7.51
C CYS A 978 15.98 -17.95 -7.17
N ARG A 979 16.13 -18.94 -8.06
CA ARG A 979 17.08 -20.06 -7.87
C ARG A 979 18.52 -19.58 -7.81
N GLU A 980 18.91 -18.64 -8.68
CA GLU A 980 20.25 -18.04 -8.66
C GLU A 980 20.51 -17.28 -7.35
N GLN A 981 19.54 -16.52 -6.83
CA GLN A 981 19.69 -15.79 -5.56
C GLN A 981 19.86 -16.77 -4.39
N ILE A 982 19.02 -17.81 -4.30
CA ILE A 982 19.11 -18.84 -3.28
C ILE A 982 20.49 -19.51 -3.34
N SER A 983 20.89 -20.01 -4.52
CA SER A 983 22.17 -20.72 -4.69
C SER A 983 23.38 -19.85 -4.38
N GLN A 984 23.38 -18.56 -4.76
CA GLN A 984 24.51 -17.66 -4.54
C GLN A 984 24.65 -17.23 -3.09
N GLU A 985 23.54 -17.01 -2.36
CA GLU A 985 23.56 -16.44 -1.02
C GLU A 985 23.48 -17.48 0.12
N THR A 986 22.96 -18.69 -0.18
CA THR A 986 22.81 -19.75 0.83
C THR A 986 23.62 -21.00 0.54
N GLY A 987 24.11 -21.19 -0.70
CA GLY A 987 24.78 -22.41 -1.14
C GLY A 987 23.84 -23.59 -1.38
N ARG A 988 22.51 -23.43 -1.18
CA ARG A 988 21.49 -24.46 -1.46
C ARG A 988 20.91 -24.24 -2.85
N ASP A 989 20.54 -25.31 -3.53
CA ASP A 989 19.89 -25.25 -4.84
C ASP A 989 18.39 -25.49 -4.69
N ALA A 990 17.58 -24.66 -5.35
CA ALA A 990 16.14 -24.84 -5.44
C ALA A 990 15.77 -25.46 -6.79
N ARG A 991 14.78 -26.34 -6.80
CA ARG A 991 14.30 -27.06 -7.97
C ARG A 991 13.10 -26.35 -8.61
N HIS A 992 12.91 -26.57 -9.89
CA HIS A 992 11.69 -26.15 -10.60
C HIS A 992 10.60 -27.22 -10.41
N LEU A 993 9.31 -26.82 -10.36
CA LEU A 993 8.19 -27.75 -10.26
C LEU A 993 8.25 -28.89 -11.29
N ALA A 994 8.67 -28.59 -12.53
CA ALA A 994 8.85 -29.59 -13.57
C ALA A 994 9.83 -30.73 -13.19
N GLU A 995 10.86 -30.44 -12.41
CA GLU A 995 11.86 -31.42 -11.97
C GLU A 995 11.30 -32.34 -10.89
N VAL A 996 10.56 -31.73 -9.93
CA VAL A 996 9.89 -32.46 -8.85
C VAL A 996 8.85 -33.43 -9.42
N LEU A 997 8.00 -32.94 -10.35
CA LEU A 997 7.02 -33.78 -11.05
C LEU A 997 7.69 -34.91 -11.88
N ALA A 998 8.72 -34.56 -12.65
CA ALA A 998 9.40 -35.56 -13.51
C ALA A 998 10.12 -36.64 -12.73
N GLU A 999 10.55 -36.39 -11.51
CA GLU A 999 11.18 -37.38 -10.63
C GLU A 999 10.17 -38.42 -10.14
N ARG A 1000 9.01 -37.96 -9.67
CA ARG A 1000 7.93 -38.84 -9.19
C ARG A 1000 7.35 -39.69 -10.31
N LEU A 1001 7.28 -39.17 -11.54
CA LEU A 1001 6.84 -39.89 -12.71
C LEU A 1001 7.87 -40.97 -13.22
N ARG A 1002 9.09 -40.98 -12.71
CA ARG A 1002 10.08 -42.03 -13.03
C ARG A 1002 9.76 -43.39 -12.39
N GLY A 1003 8.86 -43.40 -11.40
CA GLY A 1003 8.40 -44.62 -10.73
C GLY A 1003 7.23 -45.32 -11.42
N LEU A 1004 6.63 -44.68 -12.44
CA LEU A 1004 5.58 -45.19 -13.30
C LEU A 1004 6.17 -45.65 -14.64
#